data_8a5aa48f7d9143ad9a1d6a64031eb971
#
_entry.id   8a5aa48f7d9143ad9a1d6a64031eb971
#
_cell.length_a   1.000
_cell.length_b   1.000
_cell.length_c   1.000
_cell.angle_alpha   90.00
_cell.angle_beta   90.00
_cell.angle_gamma   90.00
#
_symmetry.space_group_name_H-M   'P 1'
#
loop_
_entity.id
_entity.type
_entity.pdbx_description
1 polymer ?
#
loop_
_entity_poly.entity_id
_entity_poly.type
_entity_poly.pdbx_seq_one_letter_code
_entity_poly.pdbx_strand_id
1 'polypeptide(L)'
;MPELFICKATQKLVSPYSSYTRRGFSAGYSNTFRNVLRFDIGVTGNIGGMNTKDDPDAYSGEYNKVRDNVFRTNTSLAWLLNKSWITNLKFDASIYYNDNNSHAHTFYSYASEQPAVHATEEGYFMANKLPYTYFADQIIDSKELDYAASLKYEWNRRFKTVNSNLKAGVQWKATGNVGEGEYYKDPSLAPNGYRPRPYTTYPYMHNVSLYAEESLSFPVGNTMLRLMAGVRWEHLFIKGTKYKDLNTLSPRFNARWQLNEHIAIRGGWGITEKLPSFYTLYPKQEYRDIQTFGFSYNKIESSYIYYSQPYTLLHNENLRWQRNQNAEIGLDVNIARTRISLVGYFNRTKLPYKYASTYTPFSYDVLQLPDGFTMPTNPQINVDNQTGMVYIRDNASSYWTPMDVKVTDQTFVKSTSPDNGMDVIRRGAEMIVDFPEITPIRTQFRVDAAYTYTKYIDNSLSYYYQNGWSHTSLANRSYQYVGIYANGDNLSTTANGKRTHSLDANITAITRIPKARLIISCRLEASLVKRSQNISEYQGKEYAFNVSESSNTQTGGSIYDGNSYTAIWPVAYLDLNNEMHPFTSAEAANPEFSYLIRKSGNAYTFAADGYDPYFSANINITKEIGDYVSLSLNAINFTNSRPYVKSHATGVSALFTPDFYYGLTCRIKF
;
A
#
# COMPACT_ATOMS: atom_id res chain seq x y z
N MET A 1 -29.38 -1.98 -34.42
CA MET A 1 -30.51 -1.90 -33.49
C MET A 1 -29.99 -1.32 -32.19
N PRO A 2 -30.76 -0.53 -31.46
CA PRO A 2 -30.40 -0.10 -30.13
C PRO A 2 -30.37 -1.32 -29.18
N GLU A 3 -29.31 -1.43 -28.40
CA GLU A 3 -29.17 -2.45 -27.37
C GLU A 3 -29.31 -1.77 -26.00
N LEU A 4 -30.21 -2.30 -25.19
CA LEU A 4 -30.40 -1.91 -23.80
C LEU A 4 -30.17 -3.13 -22.92
N PHE A 5 -29.31 -3.01 -21.92
CA PHE A 5 -29.16 -4.04 -20.93
C PHE A 5 -29.26 -3.46 -19.51
N ILE A 6 -29.88 -4.22 -18.61
CA ILE A 6 -29.97 -3.91 -17.18
C ILE A 6 -29.54 -5.18 -16.44
N CYS A 7 -28.62 -5.02 -15.51
CA CYS A 7 -28.15 -6.12 -14.66
C CYS A 7 -28.19 -5.70 -13.19
N LYS A 8 -28.63 -6.62 -12.33
CA LYS A 8 -28.62 -6.46 -10.87
C LYS A 8 -27.87 -7.65 -10.26
N ALA A 9 -26.97 -7.39 -9.35
CA ALA A 9 -26.27 -8.40 -8.60
C ALA A 9 -26.31 -8.07 -7.09
N THR A 10 -26.40 -9.09 -6.26
CA THR A 10 -26.30 -8.94 -4.79
C THR A 10 -25.29 -9.95 -4.29
N GLN A 11 -24.30 -9.47 -3.55
CA GLN A 11 -23.36 -10.29 -2.80
C GLN A 11 -23.57 -10.03 -1.32
N LYS A 12 -23.73 -11.10 -0.54
CA LYS A 12 -23.83 -11.02 0.91
C LYS A 12 -22.97 -12.11 1.52
N LEU A 13 -22.07 -11.68 2.40
CA LEU A 13 -21.29 -12.57 3.24
C LEU A 13 -21.65 -12.27 4.69
N VAL A 14 -21.96 -13.29 5.46
CA VAL A 14 -22.31 -13.16 6.88
C VAL A 14 -21.50 -14.18 7.66
N SER A 15 -20.75 -13.69 8.62
CA SER A 15 -20.14 -14.49 9.67
C SER A 15 -20.76 -14.07 11.03
N PRO A 16 -20.50 -14.79 12.13
CA PRO A 16 -21.11 -14.46 13.43
C PRO A 16 -20.94 -13.00 13.84
N TYR A 17 -19.76 -12.42 13.60
CA TYR A 17 -19.40 -11.07 14.06
C TYR A 17 -19.10 -10.09 12.93
N SER A 18 -19.25 -10.50 11.68
CA SER A 18 -19.07 -9.60 10.54
C SER A 18 -20.06 -9.89 9.42
N SER A 19 -20.48 -8.86 8.74
CA SER A 19 -21.31 -8.99 7.56
C SER A 19 -20.84 -8.03 6.49
N TYR A 20 -20.82 -8.50 5.27
CA TYR A 20 -20.59 -7.70 4.09
C TYR A 20 -21.80 -7.81 3.17
N THR A 21 -22.30 -6.69 2.70
CA THR A 21 -23.38 -6.66 1.73
C THR A 21 -23.02 -5.71 0.61
N ARG A 22 -23.14 -6.16 -0.62
CA ARG A 22 -22.94 -5.35 -1.82
C ARG A 22 -24.09 -5.60 -2.79
N ARG A 23 -24.73 -4.54 -3.21
CA ARG A 23 -25.81 -4.56 -4.22
C ARG A 23 -25.31 -3.79 -5.41
N GLY A 24 -25.12 -4.49 -6.53
CA GLY A 24 -24.69 -3.89 -7.78
C GLY A 24 -25.86 -3.76 -8.77
N PHE A 25 -25.84 -2.69 -9.51
CA PHE A 25 -26.68 -2.52 -10.68
C PHE A 25 -25.86 -1.98 -11.83
N SER A 26 -26.24 -2.32 -13.05
CA SER A 26 -25.72 -1.71 -14.25
C SER A 26 -26.81 -1.54 -15.28
N ALA A 27 -26.76 -0.45 -16.00
CA ALA A 27 -27.62 -0.18 -17.13
C ALA A 27 -26.76 0.40 -18.25
N GLY A 28 -27.05 0.02 -19.47
CA GLY A 28 -26.32 0.54 -20.62
C GLY A 28 -27.21 0.63 -21.83
N TYR A 29 -26.93 1.65 -22.63
CA TYR A 29 -27.57 1.85 -23.92
C TYR A 29 -26.48 2.03 -24.97
N SER A 30 -26.64 1.32 -26.09
CA SER A 30 -25.76 1.41 -27.27
C SER A 30 -26.60 1.53 -28.51
N ASN A 31 -26.27 2.46 -29.39
CA ASN A 31 -26.92 2.62 -30.66
C ASN A 31 -25.94 3.16 -31.70
N THR A 32 -26.12 2.73 -32.95
CA THR A 32 -25.37 3.26 -34.09
C THR A 32 -26.35 3.94 -35.07
N PHE A 33 -26.26 5.28 -35.10
CA PHE A 33 -27.11 6.11 -35.94
C PHE A 33 -26.54 6.15 -37.37
N ARG A 34 -27.35 5.80 -38.33
CA ARG A 34 -27.02 5.83 -39.79
C ARG A 34 -25.70 5.13 -40.11
N ASN A 35 -25.29 4.12 -39.32
CA ASN A 35 -24.02 3.41 -39.46
C ASN A 35 -22.75 4.29 -39.43
N VAL A 36 -22.88 5.53 -38.95
CA VAL A 36 -21.79 6.51 -38.89
C VAL A 36 -21.46 6.97 -37.49
N LEU A 37 -22.48 7.11 -36.65
CA LEU A 37 -22.28 7.64 -35.31
C LEU A 37 -22.73 6.60 -34.29
N ARG A 38 -21.78 6.03 -33.56
CA ARG A 38 -22.05 5.13 -32.44
C ARG A 38 -22.04 5.89 -31.13
N PHE A 39 -23.12 5.75 -30.39
CA PHE A 39 -23.27 6.29 -29.03
C PHE A 39 -23.44 5.16 -28.03
N ASP A 40 -22.62 5.15 -27.01
CA ASP A 40 -22.70 4.22 -25.88
C ASP A 40 -22.75 5.03 -24.59
N ILE A 41 -23.68 4.68 -23.69
CA ILE A 41 -23.72 5.19 -22.33
C ILE A 41 -23.94 4.03 -21.38
N GLY A 42 -23.18 4.01 -20.30
CA GLY A 42 -23.29 3.00 -19.25
C GLY A 42 -23.25 3.65 -17.86
N VAL A 43 -24.10 3.16 -17.00
CA VAL A 43 -24.12 3.51 -15.58
C VAL A 43 -23.96 2.25 -14.76
N THR A 44 -23.04 2.25 -13.83
CA THR A 44 -22.85 1.16 -12.87
C THR A 44 -22.86 1.73 -11.47
N GLY A 45 -23.50 1.05 -10.54
CA GLY A 45 -23.50 1.41 -9.14
C GLY A 45 -23.35 0.17 -8.26
N ASN A 46 -22.62 0.34 -7.18
CA ASN A 46 -22.53 -0.63 -6.10
C ASN A 46 -22.85 0.10 -4.81
N ILE A 47 -23.77 -0.42 -4.06
CA ILE A 47 -24.20 0.13 -2.76
C ILE A 47 -24.00 -0.97 -1.72
N GLY A 48 -23.32 -0.65 -0.65
CA GLY A 48 -23.09 -1.62 0.40
C GLY A 48 -22.07 -1.20 1.44
N GLY A 49 -21.43 -2.19 2.02
CA GLY A 49 -20.41 -2.00 3.01
C GLY A 49 -20.26 -3.19 3.94
N MET A 50 -19.42 -3.01 4.92
CA MET A 50 -19.09 -3.99 5.94
C MET A 50 -19.65 -3.52 7.30
N ASN A 51 -20.10 -4.46 8.10
CA ASN A 51 -20.48 -4.23 9.48
C ASN A 51 -19.83 -5.32 10.33
N THR A 52 -18.90 -4.95 11.18
CA THR A 52 -18.37 -5.81 12.23
C THR A 52 -19.12 -5.51 13.51
N LYS A 53 -19.53 -6.55 14.22
CA LYS A 53 -20.17 -6.47 15.52
C LYS A 53 -19.18 -6.94 16.57
N ASP A 54 -19.41 -6.50 17.78
CA ASP A 54 -18.71 -7.01 18.93
C ASP A 54 -18.84 -8.55 19.05
N ASP A 55 -17.75 -9.17 19.41
CA ASP A 55 -17.73 -10.56 19.86
C ASP A 55 -18.07 -10.58 21.34
N PRO A 56 -19.24 -11.14 21.75
CA PRO A 56 -19.62 -11.17 23.15
C PRO A 56 -18.64 -11.92 24.05
N ASP A 57 -17.82 -12.79 23.46
CA ASP A 57 -16.78 -13.52 24.20
C ASP A 57 -15.48 -12.71 24.34
N ALA A 58 -15.32 -11.64 23.56
CA ALA A 58 -14.14 -10.77 23.60
C ALA A 58 -14.25 -9.58 24.57
N TYR A 59 -15.42 -9.30 25.14
CA TYR A 59 -15.69 -8.20 26.08
C TYR A 59 -15.31 -6.80 25.60
N SER A 60 -15.22 -6.59 24.31
CA SER A 60 -14.68 -5.32 23.81
C SER A 60 -15.77 -4.28 23.54
N GLY A 61 -17.00 -4.68 23.21
CA GLY A 61 -18.06 -3.74 22.79
C GLY A 61 -17.76 -3.02 21.47
N GLU A 62 -16.70 -3.39 20.79
CA GLU A 62 -16.18 -2.70 19.61
C GLU A 62 -16.98 -3.05 18.35
N TYR A 63 -17.12 -2.07 17.46
CA TYR A 63 -17.65 -2.33 16.13
C TYR A 63 -17.02 -1.41 15.09
N ASN A 64 -17.06 -1.84 13.84
CA ASN A 64 -16.71 -1.02 12.69
C ASN A 64 -17.80 -1.13 11.62
N LYS A 65 -18.34 0.01 11.20
CA LYS A 65 -19.33 0.12 10.12
C LYS A 65 -18.68 0.85 8.96
N VAL A 66 -18.59 0.19 7.82
CA VAL A 66 -18.06 0.79 6.60
C VAL A 66 -19.20 0.87 5.58
N ARG A 67 -19.48 2.07 5.10
CA ARG A 67 -20.28 2.31 3.91
C ARG A 67 -19.31 2.40 2.73
N ASP A 68 -19.57 1.63 1.69
CA ASP A 68 -18.76 1.59 0.45
C ASP A 68 -19.71 1.65 -0.75
N ASN A 69 -19.98 2.87 -1.21
CA ASN A 69 -20.85 3.13 -2.34
C ASN A 69 -20.03 3.65 -3.51
N VAL A 70 -20.12 2.97 -4.64
CA VAL A 70 -19.37 3.32 -5.85
C VAL A 70 -20.35 3.56 -6.99
N PHE A 71 -20.22 4.70 -7.66
CA PHE A 71 -20.98 5.03 -8.86
C PHE A 71 -20.02 5.38 -9.99
N ARG A 72 -20.33 4.85 -11.18
CA ARG A 72 -19.56 5.14 -12.38
C ARG A 72 -20.51 5.35 -13.56
N THR A 73 -20.26 6.42 -14.28
CA THR A 73 -20.90 6.70 -15.56
C THR A 73 -19.83 6.79 -16.64
N ASN A 74 -20.04 6.10 -17.76
CA ASN A 74 -19.19 6.18 -18.92
C ASN A 74 -20.04 6.55 -20.13
N THR A 75 -19.58 7.50 -20.92
CA THR A 75 -20.20 7.90 -22.17
C THR A 75 -19.15 7.82 -23.27
N SER A 76 -19.52 7.26 -24.40
CA SER A 76 -18.65 7.14 -25.57
C SER A 76 -19.41 7.54 -26.82
N LEU A 77 -18.79 8.39 -27.64
CA LEU A 77 -19.28 8.82 -28.93
C LEU A 77 -18.20 8.53 -29.97
N ALA A 78 -18.46 7.56 -30.85
CA ALA A 78 -17.53 7.19 -31.90
C ALA A 78 -18.10 7.59 -33.28
N TRP A 79 -17.40 8.45 -33.95
CA TRP A 79 -17.74 8.90 -35.32
C TRP A 79 -16.93 8.12 -36.34
N LEU A 80 -17.61 7.19 -37.03
CA LEU A 80 -17.07 6.27 -38.02
C LEU A 80 -17.00 6.96 -39.39
N LEU A 81 -16.02 7.83 -39.57
CA LEU A 81 -15.90 8.72 -40.74
C LEU A 81 -15.43 7.98 -41.98
N ASN A 82 -14.54 7.04 -41.82
CA ASN A 82 -13.91 6.23 -42.87
C ASN A 82 -13.43 7.03 -44.11
N LYS A 83 -12.85 8.21 -43.84
CA LYS A 83 -12.28 9.09 -44.89
C LYS A 83 -10.79 8.76 -45.14
N SER A 84 -10.21 9.31 -46.23
CA SER A 84 -8.80 9.08 -46.56
C SER A 84 -7.81 9.50 -45.47
N TRP A 85 -8.16 10.45 -44.65
CA TRP A 85 -7.33 11.05 -43.60
C TRP A 85 -7.75 10.66 -42.18
N ILE A 86 -8.90 10.01 -42.00
CA ILE A 86 -9.39 9.56 -40.67
C ILE A 86 -10.32 8.35 -40.84
N THR A 87 -10.14 7.33 -40.00
CA THR A 87 -11.06 6.19 -39.97
C THR A 87 -12.16 6.45 -38.92
N ASN A 88 -11.79 6.80 -37.71
CA ASN A 88 -12.76 7.17 -36.71
C ASN A 88 -12.22 8.28 -35.76
N LEU A 89 -13.15 9.02 -35.16
CA LEU A 89 -12.90 9.94 -34.09
C LEU A 89 -13.78 9.52 -32.91
N LYS A 90 -13.17 9.33 -31.76
CA LYS A 90 -13.88 8.83 -30.58
C LYS A 90 -13.69 9.80 -29.41
N PHE A 91 -14.80 10.23 -28.83
CA PHE A 91 -14.84 10.97 -27.57
C PHE A 91 -15.34 10.01 -26.46
N ASP A 92 -14.58 9.90 -25.36
CA ASP A 92 -14.98 9.20 -24.16
C ASP A 92 -15.00 10.16 -22.98
N ALA A 93 -16.03 10.07 -22.14
CA ALA A 93 -16.12 10.79 -20.88
C ALA A 93 -16.56 9.83 -19.76
N SER A 94 -16.06 10.04 -18.55
CA SER A 94 -16.46 9.25 -17.40
C SER A 94 -16.43 10.06 -16.11
N ILE A 95 -17.34 9.70 -15.20
CA ILE A 95 -17.38 10.18 -13.83
C ILE A 95 -17.33 8.95 -12.93
N TYR A 96 -16.45 9.00 -11.95
CA TYR A 96 -16.35 8.00 -10.89
C TYR A 96 -16.53 8.70 -9.55
N TYR A 97 -17.42 8.17 -8.73
CA TYR A 97 -17.65 8.64 -7.38
C TYR A 97 -17.59 7.44 -6.42
N ASN A 98 -16.77 7.57 -5.38
CA ASN A 98 -16.62 6.56 -4.34
C ASN A 98 -16.88 7.21 -2.98
N ASP A 99 -18.02 6.86 -2.37
CA ASP A 99 -18.40 7.27 -1.01
C ASP A 99 -18.04 6.15 -0.05
N ASN A 100 -16.85 6.29 0.54
CA ASN A 100 -16.34 5.38 1.56
C ASN A 100 -16.34 6.08 2.91
N ASN A 101 -17.19 5.63 3.81
CA ASN A 101 -17.29 6.14 5.17
C ASN A 101 -17.10 5.00 6.16
N SER A 102 -16.09 5.14 7.02
CA SER A 102 -15.81 4.21 8.10
C SER A 102 -16.15 4.84 9.44
N HIS A 103 -16.90 4.13 10.27
CA HIS A 103 -17.18 4.48 11.64
C HIS A 103 -16.66 3.36 12.55
N ALA A 104 -15.54 3.60 13.20
CA ALA A 104 -14.95 2.71 14.17
C ALA A 104 -15.31 3.17 15.60
N HIS A 105 -15.93 2.29 16.36
CA HIS A 105 -16.18 2.44 17.80
C HIS A 105 -15.20 1.54 18.53
N THR A 106 -14.16 2.15 19.10
CA THR A 106 -12.99 1.43 19.64
C THR A 106 -12.92 1.61 21.16
N PHE A 107 -12.64 0.51 21.84
CA PHE A 107 -12.42 0.50 23.29
C PHE A 107 -10.96 0.78 23.59
N TYR A 108 -10.74 1.76 24.46
CA TYR A 108 -9.42 2.08 24.98
C TYR A 108 -9.36 1.73 26.48
N SER A 109 -8.26 1.05 26.88
CA SER A 109 -8.01 0.68 28.26
C SER A 109 -6.55 0.93 28.60
N TYR A 110 -6.30 1.74 29.61
CA TYR A 110 -4.98 2.12 30.09
C TYR A 110 -4.80 1.70 31.54
N ALA A 111 -3.54 1.51 31.96
CA ALA A 111 -3.21 1.23 33.34
C ALA A 111 -3.37 2.46 34.27
N SER A 112 -3.36 3.68 33.70
CA SER A 112 -3.54 4.95 34.38
C SER A 112 -4.17 5.96 33.43
N GLU A 113 -4.70 7.07 33.95
CA GLU A 113 -5.11 8.19 33.12
C GLU A 113 -3.95 8.66 32.21
N GLN A 114 -4.28 8.97 30.95
CA GLN A 114 -3.28 9.36 29.97
C GLN A 114 -3.41 10.85 29.64
N PRO A 115 -2.30 11.62 29.65
CA PRO A 115 -2.34 12.98 29.15
C PRO A 115 -2.54 12.97 27.62
N ALA A 116 -3.42 13.82 27.13
CA ALA A 116 -3.72 13.92 25.70
C ALA A 116 -3.67 15.38 25.21
N VAL A 117 -2.91 15.60 24.13
CA VAL A 117 -2.76 16.92 23.51
C VAL A 117 -3.43 16.89 22.14
N HIS A 118 -4.36 17.83 21.91
CA HIS A 118 -5.11 17.96 20.67
C HIS A 118 -4.98 19.36 20.04
N ALA A 119 -3.99 20.16 20.48
CA ALA A 119 -3.74 21.50 19.98
C ALA A 119 -3.44 21.49 18.47
N THR A 120 -4.05 22.40 17.72
CA THR A 120 -3.85 22.55 16.27
C THR A 120 -2.97 23.74 15.89
N GLU A 121 -2.60 24.55 16.89
CA GLU A 121 -1.76 25.74 16.75
C GLU A 121 -0.48 25.58 17.57
N GLU A 122 0.51 26.39 17.26
CA GLU A 122 1.74 26.44 18.03
C GLU A 122 1.51 27.14 19.39
N GLY A 123 2.05 26.55 20.48
CA GLY A 123 1.95 27.12 21.81
C GLY A 123 2.03 26.07 22.92
N TYR A 124 1.80 26.54 24.14
CA TYR A 124 1.83 25.70 25.33
C TYR A 124 0.42 25.39 25.81
N PHE A 125 0.12 24.12 25.97
CA PHE A 125 -1.21 23.64 26.28
C PHE A 125 -1.19 22.68 27.44
N MET A 126 -2.20 22.79 28.31
CA MET A 126 -2.46 21.77 29.32
C MET A 126 -3.06 20.55 28.62
N ALA A 127 -2.51 19.38 28.90
CA ALA A 127 -3.05 18.13 28.39
C ALA A 127 -4.41 17.81 29.01
N ASN A 128 -5.35 17.35 28.20
CA ASN A 128 -6.58 16.72 28.69
C ASN A 128 -6.22 15.37 29.32
N LYS A 129 -7.05 14.92 30.24
CA LYS A 129 -6.93 13.57 30.83
C LYS A 129 -7.90 12.63 30.16
N LEU A 130 -7.38 11.59 29.56
CA LEU A 130 -8.20 10.48 29.04
C LEU A 130 -8.52 9.53 30.20
N PRO A 131 -9.80 9.05 30.29
CA PRO A 131 -10.19 8.09 31.31
C PRO A 131 -9.39 6.77 31.22
N TYR A 132 -9.40 5.97 32.30
CA TYR A 132 -8.80 4.63 32.32
C TYR A 132 -9.37 3.73 31.21
N THR A 133 -10.70 3.78 31.06
CA THR A 133 -11.42 3.01 30.06
C THR A 133 -12.50 3.88 29.45
N TYR A 134 -12.56 3.87 28.13
CA TYR A 134 -13.57 4.62 27.39
C TYR A 134 -13.74 4.07 25.99
N PHE A 135 -14.84 4.42 25.37
CA PHE A 135 -15.05 4.22 23.94
C PHE A 135 -14.85 5.52 23.20
N ALA A 136 -14.24 5.45 22.04
CA ALA A 136 -14.15 6.59 21.13
C ALA A 136 -14.61 6.22 19.73
N ASP A 137 -15.31 7.15 19.10
CA ASP A 137 -15.87 7.00 17.76
C ASP A 137 -15.01 7.76 16.75
N GLN A 138 -14.23 7.04 15.95
CA GLN A 138 -13.49 7.60 14.85
C GLN A 138 -14.30 7.51 13.56
N ILE A 139 -14.36 8.61 12.84
CA ILE A 139 -14.99 8.71 11.52
C ILE A 139 -13.89 8.97 10.48
N ILE A 140 -13.95 8.23 9.37
CA ILE A 140 -13.18 8.51 8.16
C ILE A 140 -14.20 8.66 7.04
N ASP A 141 -14.48 9.90 6.63
CA ASP A 141 -15.40 10.21 5.55
C ASP A 141 -14.62 10.58 4.30
N SER A 142 -14.54 9.64 3.36
CA SER A 142 -13.84 9.79 2.08
C SER A 142 -14.86 9.75 0.94
N LYS A 143 -14.88 10.80 0.13
CA LYS A 143 -15.74 10.92 -1.06
C LYS A 143 -14.87 11.26 -2.26
N GLU A 144 -14.26 10.23 -2.85
CA GLU A 144 -13.41 10.41 -4.02
C GLU A 144 -14.25 10.70 -5.26
N LEU A 145 -13.79 11.66 -6.05
CA LEU A 145 -14.47 12.09 -7.26
C LEU A 145 -13.45 12.23 -8.38
N ASP A 146 -13.58 11.35 -9.39
CA ASP A 146 -12.74 11.35 -10.59
C ASP A 146 -13.56 11.76 -11.81
N TYR A 147 -13.01 12.65 -12.60
CA TYR A 147 -13.49 13.00 -13.93
C TYR A 147 -12.44 12.60 -14.96
N ALA A 148 -12.88 12.07 -16.10
CA ALA A 148 -12.00 11.86 -17.24
C ALA A 148 -12.72 12.20 -18.54
N ALA A 149 -12.01 12.83 -19.46
CA ALA A 149 -12.43 13.03 -20.82
C ALA A 149 -11.28 12.73 -21.79
N SER A 150 -11.54 12.12 -22.91
CA SER A 150 -10.53 11.85 -23.94
C SER A 150 -11.08 11.97 -25.35
N LEU A 151 -10.26 12.46 -26.25
CA LEU A 151 -10.50 12.48 -27.68
C LEU A 151 -9.44 11.63 -28.35
N LYS A 152 -9.89 10.65 -29.14
CA LYS A 152 -9.04 9.67 -29.80
C LYS A 152 -9.26 9.73 -31.30
N TYR A 153 -8.19 9.87 -32.03
CA TYR A 153 -8.11 9.80 -33.48
C TYR A 153 -7.57 8.43 -33.89
N GLU A 154 -8.16 7.81 -34.87
CA GLU A 154 -7.69 6.55 -35.47
C GLU A 154 -7.68 6.63 -36.96
N TRP A 155 -6.59 6.21 -37.57
CA TRP A 155 -6.40 6.15 -39.00
C TRP A 155 -5.86 4.80 -39.41
N ASN A 156 -6.68 4.02 -40.12
CA ASN A 156 -6.35 2.70 -40.65
C ASN A 156 -6.20 2.77 -42.17
N ARG A 157 -5.05 2.36 -42.67
CA ARG A 157 -4.77 2.32 -44.11
C ARG A 157 -3.95 1.12 -44.49
N ARG A 158 -4.19 0.71 -45.74
CA ARG A 158 -3.37 -0.30 -46.38
C ARG A 158 -2.61 0.35 -47.51
N PHE A 159 -1.29 0.26 -47.49
CA PHE A 159 -0.35 0.72 -48.49
C PHE A 159 0.25 -0.50 -49.17
N LYS A 160 -0.26 -0.90 -50.34
CA LYS A 160 0.12 -2.15 -51.02
C LYS A 160 0.00 -3.35 -50.06
N THR A 161 1.11 -3.79 -49.50
CA THR A 161 1.20 -4.95 -48.59
C THR A 161 1.30 -4.55 -47.10
N VAL A 162 1.48 -3.27 -46.80
CA VAL A 162 1.64 -2.77 -45.42
C VAL A 162 0.29 -2.27 -44.89
N ASN A 163 -0.16 -2.81 -43.79
CA ASN A 163 -1.27 -2.27 -43.04
C ASN A 163 -0.71 -1.34 -41.96
N SER A 164 -1.18 -0.10 -41.92
CA SER A 164 -0.84 0.94 -40.95
C SER A 164 -2.05 1.28 -40.10
N ASN A 165 -1.87 1.34 -38.81
CA ASN A 165 -2.89 1.78 -37.85
C ASN A 165 -2.25 2.82 -36.91
N LEU A 166 -2.53 4.10 -37.21
CA LEU A 166 -2.13 5.22 -36.39
C LEU A 166 -3.24 5.58 -35.40
N LYS A 167 -2.90 5.68 -34.14
CA LYS A 167 -3.76 6.18 -33.05
C LYS A 167 -3.08 7.34 -32.39
N ALA A 168 -3.83 8.42 -32.20
CA ALA A 168 -3.37 9.59 -31.44
C ALA A 168 -4.51 10.09 -30.55
N GLY A 169 -4.18 10.77 -29.47
CA GLY A 169 -5.24 11.29 -28.63
C GLY A 169 -4.74 12.20 -27.52
N VAL A 170 -5.71 12.91 -26.97
CA VAL A 170 -5.58 13.73 -25.77
C VAL A 170 -6.51 13.17 -24.69
N GLN A 171 -6.05 13.19 -23.48
CA GLN A 171 -6.83 12.80 -22.31
C GLN A 171 -6.62 13.81 -21.20
N TRP A 172 -7.70 14.21 -20.54
CA TRP A 172 -7.71 14.96 -19.30
C TRP A 172 -8.35 14.11 -18.21
N LYS A 173 -7.74 14.14 -17.02
CA LYS A 173 -8.24 13.50 -15.81
C LYS A 173 -8.14 14.47 -14.65
N ALA A 174 -9.17 14.50 -13.78
CA ALA A 174 -9.16 15.23 -12.53
C ALA A 174 -9.57 14.29 -11.40
N THR A 175 -8.82 14.35 -10.30
CA THR A 175 -9.05 13.54 -9.10
C THR A 175 -9.09 14.44 -7.88
N GLY A 176 -10.08 14.27 -7.01
CA GLY A 176 -10.23 15.00 -5.76
C GLY A 176 -11.01 14.22 -4.72
N ASN A 177 -11.07 14.75 -3.53
CA ASN A 177 -11.85 14.20 -2.44
C ASN A 177 -12.71 15.31 -1.82
N VAL A 178 -14.01 15.09 -1.70
CA VAL A 178 -14.98 16.03 -1.13
C VAL A 178 -15.57 15.56 0.20
N GLY A 179 -14.98 14.53 0.81
CA GLY A 179 -15.34 14.03 2.13
C GLY A 179 -14.87 14.95 3.26
N GLU A 180 -15.49 14.82 4.41
CA GLU A 180 -15.13 15.58 5.62
C GLU A 180 -13.74 15.20 6.16
N GLY A 181 -13.27 13.98 5.84
CA GLY A 181 -11.95 13.49 6.25
C GLY A 181 -11.96 12.64 7.51
N GLU A 182 -10.86 12.72 8.26
CA GLU A 182 -10.66 11.94 9.49
C GLU A 182 -10.93 12.81 10.72
N TYR A 183 -11.83 12.35 11.62
CA TYR A 183 -12.13 13.03 12.88
C TYR A 183 -12.70 12.07 13.91
N TYR A 184 -12.68 12.47 15.18
CA TYR A 184 -13.40 11.83 16.27
C TYR A 184 -14.71 12.60 16.53
N LYS A 185 -15.81 11.89 16.79
CA LYS A 185 -17.10 12.54 17.12
C LYS A 185 -16.98 13.39 18.38
N ASP A 186 -16.27 12.87 19.37
CA ASP A 186 -15.86 13.64 20.56
C ASP A 186 -14.34 13.82 20.51
N PRO A 187 -13.85 14.99 20.14
CA PRO A 187 -12.40 15.25 20.07
C PRO A 187 -11.69 15.09 21.41
N SER A 188 -12.39 15.27 22.53
CA SER A 188 -11.80 15.13 23.87
C SER A 188 -11.44 13.69 24.23
N LEU A 189 -12.07 12.72 23.56
CA LEU A 189 -11.81 11.28 23.70
C LEU A 189 -10.87 10.74 22.63
N ALA A 190 -10.34 11.58 21.74
CA ALA A 190 -9.35 11.15 20.79
C ALA A 190 -8.04 10.71 21.49
N PRO A 191 -7.33 9.69 20.99
CA PRO A 191 -6.03 9.30 21.51
C PRO A 191 -5.03 10.47 21.48
N ASN A 192 -4.04 10.43 22.41
CA ASN A 192 -3.03 11.47 22.48
C ASN A 192 -2.34 11.73 21.14
N GLY A 193 -2.13 12.98 20.81
CA GLY A 193 -1.49 13.41 19.57
C GLY A 193 -2.39 13.33 18.33
N TYR A 194 -3.64 12.93 18.46
CA TYR A 194 -4.56 12.94 17.34
C TYR A 194 -4.92 14.37 16.91
N ARG A 195 -4.98 14.59 15.59
CA ARG A 195 -5.46 15.83 14.98
C ARG A 195 -6.40 15.49 13.81
N PRO A 196 -7.50 16.22 13.61
CA PRO A 196 -8.39 15.99 12.49
C PRO A 196 -7.70 16.29 11.16
N ARG A 197 -8.11 15.58 10.12
CA ARG A 197 -7.61 15.76 8.76
C ARG A 197 -8.75 16.00 7.78
N PRO A 198 -9.15 17.23 7.50
CA PRO A 198 -10.18 17.52 6.51
C PRO A 198 -9.67 17.25 5.09
N TYR A 199 -10.45 16.52 4.27
CA TYR A 199 -10.08 16.25 2.87
C TYR A 199 -10.49 17.38 1.94
N THR A 200 -11.47 18.17 2.32
CA THR A 200 -11.96 19.31 1.55
C THR A 200 -10.94 20.46 1.36
N THR A 201 -9.89 20.47 2.17
CA THR A 201 -8.81 21.47 2.07
C THR A 201 -7.84 21.22 0.91
N TYR A 202 -7.88 20.02 0.30
CA TYR A 202 -6.98 19.67 -0.78
C TYR A 202 -7.55 20.03 -2.15
N PRO A 203 -6.75 20.59 -3.05
CA PRO A 203 -7.20 20.93 -4.40
C PRO A 203 -7.35 19.68 -5.27
N TYR A 204 -8.15 19.78 -6.32
CA TYR A 204 -8.18 18.78 -7.38
C TYR A 204 -6.83 18.69 -8.09
N MET A 205 -6.41 17.48 -8.36
CA MET A 205 -5.23 17.16 -9.15
C MET A 205 -5.66 16.88 -10.59
N HIS A 206 -5.15 17.67 -11.53
CA HIS A 206 -5.45 17.51 -12.95
C HIS A 206 -4.27 16.91 -13.69
N ASN A 207 -4.52 15.92 -14.54
CA ASN A 207 -3.52 15.31 -15.41
C ASN A 207 -3.96 15.43 -16.88
N VAL A 208 -3.11 15.98 -17.72
CA VAL A 208 -3.30 16.04 -19.17
C VAL A 208 -2.28 15.14 -19.85
N SER A 209 -2.74 14.33 -20.78
CA SER A 209 -1.88 13.40 -21.52
C SER A 209 -2.07 13.56 -23.01
N LEU A 210 -0.97 13.50 -23.75
CA LEU A 210 -0.93 13.37 -25.19
C LEU A 210 -0.26 12.05 -25.56
N TYR A 211 -0.79 11.34 -26.52
CA TYR A 211 -0.18 10.10 -26.99
C TYR A 211 -0.33 9.91 -28.50
N ALA A 212 0.64 9.18 -29.06
CA ALA A 212 0.59 8.66 -30.40
C ALA A 212 1.16 7.24 -30.45
N GLU A 213 0.55 6.37 -31.23
CA GLU A 213 0.95 5.00 -31.42
C GLU A 213 0.74 4.59 -32.88
N GLU A 214 1.76 4.04 -33.53
CA GLU A 214 1.71 3.48 -34.87
C GLU A 214 1.91 1.97 -34.80
N SER A 215 1.04 1.22 -35.48
CA SER A 215 1.14 -0.23 -35.64
C SER A 215 1.21 -0.57 -37.14
N LEU A 216 2.33 -1.15 -37.54
CA LEU A 216 2.60 -1.60 -38.90
C LEU A 216 2.51 -3.14 -38.97
N SER A 217 1.84 -3.65 -39.97
CA SER A 217 1.79 -5.09 -40.26
C SER A 217 2.09 -5.32 -41.73
N PHE A 218 3.12 -6.09 -42.04
CA PHE A 218 3.59 -6.33 -43.40
C PHE A 218 4.24 -7.71 -43.56
N PRO A 219 4.18 -8.30 -44.76
CA PRO A 219 4.85 -9.56 -45.04
C PRO A 219 6.35 -9.40 -45.14
N VAL A 220 7.10 -10.40 -44.63
CA VAL A 220 8.53 -10.56 -44.79
C VAL A 220 8.75 -11.95 -45.39
N GLY A 221 8.93 -12.03 -46.74
CA GLY A 221 8.85 -13.30 -47.45
C GLY A 221 7.47 -13.92 -47.28
N ASN A 222 7.42 -15.18 -46.83
CA ASN A 222 6.17 -15.92 -46.56
C ASN A 222 5.68 -15.76 -45.11
N THR A 223 6.26 -14.83 -44.35
CA THR A 223 5.96 -14.61 -42.95
C THR A 223 5.31 -13.24 -42.72
N MET A 224 4.76 -13.01 -41.54
CA MET A 224 4.09 -11.74 -41.19
C MET A 224 4.79 -11.10 -39.98
N LEU A 225 5.24 -9.86 -40.17
CA LEU A 225 5.82 -9.04 -39.07
C LEU A 225 4.84 -7.94 -38.71
N ARG A 226 4.63 -7.77 -37.39
CA ARG A 226 3.91 -6.63 -36.82
C ARG A 226 4.87 -5.87 -35.89
N LEU A 227 4.95 -4.56 -36.08
CA LEU A 227 5.71 -3.64 -35.25
C LEU A 227 4.76 -2.60 -34.67
N MET A 228 4.92 -2.26 -33.45
CA MET A 228 4.16 -1.19 -32.80
C MET A 228 5.14 -0.29 -32.03
N ALA A 229 5.07 1.00 -32.29
CA ALA A 229 5.81 2.02 -31.54
C ALA A 229 4.84 3.10 -31.07
N GLY A 230 4.98 3.52 -29.84
CA GLY A 230 4.13 4.56 -29.27
C GLY A 230 4.85 5.38 -28.22
N VAL A 231 4.34 6.57 -27.98
CA VAL A 231 4.83 7.48 -26.95
C VAL A 231 3.64 8.17 -26.29
N ARG A 232 3.74 8.33 -24.99
CA ARG A 232 2.78 9.09 -24.18
C ARG A 232 3.55 10.12 -23.37
N TRP A 233 3.12 11.37 -23.47
CA TRP A 233 3.52 12.48 -22.61
C TRP A 233 2.39 12.80 -21.66
N GLU A 234 2.71 13.11 -20.40
CA GLU A 234 1.75 13.50 -19.38
C GLU A 234 2.26 14.72 -18.62
N HIS A 235 1.34 15.61 -18.29
CA HIS A 235 1.61 16.76 -17.43
C HIS A 235 0.62 16.82 -16.28
N LEU A 236 1.16 16.99 -15.07
CA LEU A 236 0.39 17.06 -13.84
C LEU A 236 0.26 18.52 -13.39
N PHE A 237 -0.98 19.02 -13.29
CA PHE A 237 -1.28 20.32 -12.71
C PHE A 237 -1.66 20.15 -11.25
N ILE A 238 -0.83 20.67 -10.34
CA ILE A 238 -1.00 20.58 -8.91
C ILE A 238 -0.90 21.98 -8.32
N LYS A 239 -1.90 22.37 -7.52
CA LYS A 239 -1.87 23.62 -6.77
C LYS A 239 -1.26 23.41 -5.38
N GLY A 240 -0.61 24.44 -4.82
CA GLY A 240 -0.12 24.41 -3.44
C GLY A 240 1.09 23.50 -3.20
N THR A 241 1.82 23.12 -4.25
CA THR A 241 3.04 22.32 -4.17
C THR A 241 4.16 22.96 -4.99
N LYS A 242 5.40 22.70 -4.60
CA LYS A 242 6.62 23.18 -5.27
C LYS A 242 7.34 22.07 -6.06
N TYR A 243 6.68 20.96 -6.35
CA TYR A 243 7.30 19.88 -7.12
C TYR A 243 7.73 20.37 -8.51
N LYS A 244 8.94 19.99 -8.91
CA LYS A 244 9.57 20.45 -10.15
C LYS A 244 9.32 19.51 -11.33
N ASP A 245 9.23 18.24 -11.08
CA ASP A 245 9.08 17.21 -12.13
C ASP A 245 7.59 16.87 -12.33
N LEU A 246 6.93 17.68 -13.15
CA LEU A 246 5.51 17.56 -13.45
C LEU A 246 5.22 16.87 -14.79
N ASN A 247 6.26 16.48 -15.52
CA ASN A 247 6.16 15.88 -16.84
C ASN A 247 6.69 14.46 -16.87
N THR A 248 6.06 13.63 -17.69
CA THR A 248 6.53 12.27 -17.97
C THR A 248 6.59 11.98 -19.46
N LEU A 249 7.43 11.02 -19.84
CA LEU A 249 7.50 10.52 -21.19
C LEU A 249 7.61 8.99 -21.15
N SER A 250 6.60 8.32 -21.70
CA SER A 250 6.45 6.86 -21.63
C SER A 250 6.48 6.25 -23.06
N PRO A 251 7.67 5.99 -23.61
CA PRO A 251 7.80 5.26 -24.87
C PRO A 251 7.51 3.78 -24.69
N ARG A 252 6.99 3.15 -25.75
CA ARG A 252 6.77 1.71 -25.83
C ARG A 252 7.01 1.17 -27.24
N PHE A 253 7.53 -0.04 -27.31
CA PHE A 253 7.78 -0.76 -28.54
C PHE A 253 7.37 -2.22 -28.39
N ASN A 254 6.68 -2.77 -29.37
CA ASN A 254 6.34 -4.19 -29.43
C ASN A 254 6.58 -4.72 -30.86
N ALA A 255 7.01 -5.96 -30.95
CA ALA A 255 7.16 -6.68 -32.19
C ALA A 255 6.56 -8.08 -32.07
N ARG A 256 5.91 -8.56 -33.14
CA ARG A 256 5.47 -9.94 -33.25
C ARG A 256 5.80 -10.42 -34.66
N TRP A 257 6.59 -11.48 -34.76
CA TRP A 257 6.96 -12.11 -35.99
C TRP A 257 6.35 -13.51 -36.08
N GLN A 258 5.38 -13.68 -36.97
CA GLN A 258 4.78 -14.97 -37.30
C GLN A 258 5.67 -15.68 -38.30
N LEU A 259 6.54 -16.57 -37.83
CA LEU A 259 7.53 -17.28 -38.67
C LEU A 259 6.87 -18.28 -39.64
N ASN A 260 5.84 -18.96 -39.16
CA ASN A 260 5.01 -19.86 -39.94
C ASN A 260 3.65 -20.06 -39.26
N GLU A 261 2.81 -20.98 -39.73
CA GLU A 261 1.50 -21.25 -39.10
C GLU A 261 1.57 -21.75 -37.66
N HIS A 262 2.73 -22.27 -37.27
CA HIS A 262 2.93 -22.91 -35.97
C HIS A 262 3.72 -22.07 -34.98
N ILE A 263 4.58 -21.18 -35.44
CA ILE A 263 5.55 -20.50 -34.57
C ILE A 263 5.48 -18.99 -34.74
N ALA A 264 5.33 -18.29 -33.63
CA ALA A 264 5.49 -16.84 -33.55
C ALA A 264 6.45 -16.45 -32.42
N ILE A 265 7.33 -15.48 -32.70
CA ILE A 265 8.16 -14.82 -31.70
C ILE A 265 7.57 -13.44 -31.44
N ARG A 266 7.54 -13.04 -30.18
CA ARG A 266 7.11 -11.70 -29.78
C ARG A 266 8.08 -11.10 -28.78
N GLY A 267 8.17 -9.79 -28.78
CA GLY A 267 8.93 -9.06 -27.79
C GLY A 267 8.37 -7.66 -27.59
N GLY A 268 8.64 -7.12 -26.44
CA GLY A 268 8.17 -5.80 -26.08
C GLY A 268 9.14 -5.13 -25.12
N TRP A 269 9.18 -3.81 -25.21
CA TRP A 269 9.85 -2.96 -24.26
C TRP A 269 9.05 -1.68 -24.08
N GLY A 270 8.96 -1.21 -22.83
CA GLY A 270 8.26 0.04 -22.56
C GLY A 270 8.57 0.62 -21.22
N ILE A 271 8.30 1.91 -21.11
CA ILE A 271 8.35 2.68 -19.87
C ILE A 271 6.92 3.05 -19.51
N THR A 272 6.59 2.87 -18.24
CA THR A 272 5.34 3.36 -17.64
C THR A 272 5.69 4.16 -16.41
N GLU A 273 5.20 5.36 -16.33
CA GLU A 273 5.41 6.23 -15.17
C GLU A 273 4.15 6.27 -14.31
N LYS A 274 4.34 6.28 -13.00
CA LYS A 274 3.26 6.29 -12.00
C LYS A 274 3.29 7.62 -11.27
N LEU A 275 2.17 8.34 -11.33
CA LEU A 275 1.93 9.54 -10.53
C LEU A 275 2.16 9.29 -9.04
N PRO A 276 2.71 10.25 -8.30
CA PRO A 276 2.63 10.24 -6.85
C PRO A 276 1.18 10.17 -6.38
N SER A 277 0.94 9.47 -5.29
CA SER A 277 -0.40 9.45 -4.69
C SER A 277 -0.76 10.83 -4.14
N PHE A 278 -2.04 11.09 -4.01
CA PHE A 278 -2.54 12.31 -3.38
C PHE A 278 -1.94 12.51 -1.97
N TYR A 279 -1.82 11.42 -1.21
CA TYR A 279 -1.20 11.42 0.11
C TYR A 279 0.30 11.81 0.07
N THR A 280 1.02 11.41 -0.98
CA THR A 280 2.44 11.76 -1.16
C THR A 280 2.62 13.24 -1.51
N LEU A 281 1.71 13.77 -2.33
CA LEU A 281 1.74 15.18 -2.75
C LEU A 281 1.26 16.14 -1.66
N TYR A 282 0.28 15.70 -0.87
CA TYR A 282 -0.32 16.47 0.22
C TYR A 282 -0.29 15.64 1.52
N PRO A 283 0.89 15.48 2.12
CA PRO A 283 1.02 14.71 3.36
C PRO A 283 0.23 15.36 4.49
N LYS A 284 -0.16 14.56 5.48
CA LYS A 284 -0.81 15.04 6.70
C LYS A 284 0.12 15.99 7.44
N GLN A 285 -0.42 17.08 7.97
CA GLN A 285 0.29 17.93 8.92
C GLN A 285 0.56 17.12 10.19
N GLU A 286 1.78 17.13 10.68
CA GLU A 286 2.17 16.49 11.93
C GLU A 286 2.46 17.53 13.00
N TYR A 287 2.49 17.07 14.26
CA TYR A 287 2.68 17.92 15.42
C TYR A 287 3.75 17.33 16.31
N ARG A 288 4.56 18.20 16.91
CA ARG A 288 5.51 17.87 17.96
C ARG A 288 4.89 18.28 19.29
N ASP A 289 4.64 17.31 20.14
CA ASP A 289 4.11 17.55 21.49
C ASP A 289 5.22 17.22 22.47
N ILE A 290 5.88 18.25 23.01
CA ILE A 290 7.02 18.13 23.91
C ILE A 290 6.57 18.53 25.31
N GLN A 291 6.70 17.62 26.28
CA GLN A 291 6.33 17.91 27.66
C GLN A 291 7.33 18.89 28.27
N THR A 292 6.83 20.05 28.72
CA THR A 292 7.61 21.13 29.32
C THR A 292 7.39 21.25 30.83
N PHE A 293 6.30 20.65 31.31
CA PHE A 293 6.02 20.56 32.74
C PHE A 293 5.22 19.30 33.06
N GLY A 294 5.53 18.61 34.12
CA GLY A 294 4.80 17.45 34.59
C GLY A 294 4.76 17.40 36.09
N PHE A 295 3.57 17.26 36.63
CA PHE A 295 3.34 17.17 38.08
C PHE A 295 2.34 16.07 38.38
N SER A 296 2.65 15.19 39.30
CA SER A 296 1.76 14.16 39.81
C SER A 296 1.47 14.44 41.30
N TYR A 297 0.20 14.75 41.56
CA TYR A 297 -0.31 14.98 42.89
C TYR A 297 -1.22 13.82 43.31
N ASN A 298 -0.88 13.09 44.32
CA ASN A 298 -1.46 11.77 44.58
C ASN A 298 -1.31 10.81 43.38
N LYS A 299 -1.51 9.54 43.57
CA LYS A 299 -1.49 8.55 42.47
C LYS A 299 -2.62 8.72 41.45
N ILE A 300 -3.49 9.71 41.64
CA ILE A 300 -4.76 9.88 40.91
C ILE A 300 -4.80 11.20 40.13
N GLU A 301 -4.10 12.25 40.57
CA GLU A 301 -4.14 13.55 39.91
C GLU A 301 -2.77 13.95 39.40
N SER A 302 -2.65 14.13 38.10
CA SER A 302 -1.45 14.63 37.44
C SER A 302 -1.83 15.72 36.45
N SER A 303 -0.97 16.70 36.29
CA SER A 303 -1.11 17.75 35.29
C SER A 303 0.14 17.83 34.48
N TYR A 304 -0.04 17.94 33.16
CA TYR A 304 1.03 17.97 32.18
C TYR A 304 0.83 19.13 31.24
N ILE A 305 1.90 19.88 30.99
CA ILE A 305 1.94 20.97 30.02
C ILE A 305 2.84 20.53 28.86
N TYR A 306 2.38 20.74 27.67
CA TYR A 306 3.11 20.44 26.45
C TYR A 306 3.29 21.69 25.59
N TYR A 307 4.48 21.85 25.04
CA TYR A 307 4.69 22.69 23.89
C TYR A 307 4.28 21.91 22.65
N SER A 308 3.26 22.39 21.96
CA SER A 308 2.78 21.81 20.71
C SER A 308 3.23 22.67 19.56
N GLN A 309 3.92 22.05 18.60
CA GLN A 309 4.38 22.74 17.38
C GLN A 309 3.88 22.00 16.15
N PRO A 310 2.98 22.64 15.34
CA PRO A 310 2.64 22.09 14.04
C PRO A 310 3.84 22.19 13.12
N TYR A 311 4.15 21.11 12.41
CA TYR A 311 5.13 21.15 11.34
C TYR A 311 4.58 20.50 10.09
N THR A 312 4.79 21.16 8.97
CA THR A 312 4.44 20.58 7.68
C THR A 312 5.52 19.58 7.32
N LEU A 313 5.11 18.39 6.90
CA LEU A 313 6.03 17.44 6.30
C LEU A 313 6.82 18.15 5.20
N LEU A 314 8.14 18.03 5.23
CA LEU A 314 9.00 18.70 4.28
C LEU A 314 8.62 18.24 2.87
N HIS A 315 8.26 19.18 1.99
CA HIS A 315 8.08 18.90 0.59
C HIS A 315 9.43 18.60 -0.05
N ASN A 316 9.55 17.45 -0.68
CA ASN A 316 10.70 17.17 -1.52
C ASN A 316 10.40 17.72 -2.94
N GLU A 317 10.90 18.92 -3.22
CA GLU A 317 10.75 19.55 -4.54
C GLU A 317 11.39 18.73 -5.68
N ASN A 318 12.32 17.84 -5.36
CA ASN A 318 13.04 16.98 -6.29
C ASN A 318 12.40 15.58 -6.43
N LEU A 319 11.23 15.35 -5.82
CA LEU A 319 10.51 14.10 -5.97
C LEU A 319 10.21 13.87 -7.46
N ARG A 320 10.64 12.70 -7.95
CA ARG A 320 10.45 12.29 -9.34
C ARG A 320 9.42 11.19 -9.45
N TRP A 321 8.81 11.06 -10.63
CA TRP A 321 7.84 10.01 -10.88
C TRP A 321 8.49 8.63 -10.80
N GLN A 322 7.77 7.70 -10.16
CA GLN A 322 8.15 6.29 -10.19
C GLN A 322 8.06 5.79 -11.63
N ARG A 323 9.13 5.13 -12.10
CA ARG A 323 9.25 4.65 -13.48
C ARG A 323 9.39 3.14 -13.49
N ASN A 324 8.51 2.46 -14.22
CA ASN A 324 8.61 1.02 -14.49
C ASN A 324 9.13 0.82 -15.90
N GLN A 325 10.21 0.08 -16.03
CA GLN A 325 10.79 -0.37 -17.30
C GLN A 325 10.47 -1.85 -17.43
N ASN A 326 9.74 -2.22 -18.48
CA ASN A 326 9.34 -3.59 -18.76
C ASN A 326 10.00 -4.03 -20.07
N ALA A 327 10.56 -5.22 -20.08
CA ALA A 327 11.03 -5.91 -21.29
C ALA A 327 10.53 -7.35 -21.23
N GLU A 328 10.05 -7.85 -22.35
CA GLU A 328 9.61 -9.24 -22.50
C GLU A 328 10.02 -9.83 -23.83
N ILE A 329 10.24 -11.13 -23.84
CA ILE A 329 10.38 -11.95 -25.03
C ILE A 329 9.49 -13.18 -24.88
N GLY A 330 8.78 -13.54 -25.93
CA GLY A 330 7.86 -14.66 -25.91
C GLY A 330 7.96 -15.51 -27.17
N LEU A 331 7.66 -16.78 -27.00
CA LEU A 331 7.56 -17.80 -28.06
C LEU A 331 6.16 -18.43 -27.97
N ASP A 332 5.39 -18.31 -29.03
CA ASP A 332 4.10 -18.97 -29.17
C ASP A 332 4.25 -20.12 -30.20
N VAL A 333 3.84 -21.33 -29.80
CA VAL A 333 3.93 -22.54 -30.65
C VAL A 333 2.57 -23.23 -30.71
N ASN A 334 2.10 -23.56 -31.89
CA ASN A 334 0.88 -24.33 -32.17
C ASN A 334 1.25 -25.63 -32.92
N ILE A 335 1.25 -26.76 -32.23
CA ILE A 335 1.58 -28.07 -32.82
C ILE A 335 0.48 -29.06 -32.43
N ALA A 336 -0.04 -29.81 -33.36
CA ALA A 336 -1.06 -30.84 -33.15
C ALA A 336 -2.25 -30.33 -32.29
N ARG A 337 -2.73 -29.10 -32.51
CA ARG A 337 -3.77 -28.39 -31.73
C ARG A 337 -3.40 -28.08 -30.28
N THR A 338 -2.16 -28.35 -29.88
CA THR A 338 -1.61 -27.90 -28.58
C THR A 338 -1.04 -26.50 -28.77
N ARG A 339 -1.45 -25.58 -27.92
CA ARG A 339 -0.91 -24.22 -27.90
C ARG A 339 0.04 -24.08 -26.71
N ILE A 340 1.28 -23.67 -26.98
CA ILE A 340 2.32 -23.41 -25.98
C ILE A 340 2.69 -21.94 -26.08
N SER A 341 2.69 -21.23 -24.97
CA SER A 341 3.20 -19.87 -24.85
C SER A 341 4.25 -19.83 -23.76
N LEU A 342 5.47 -19.42 -24.11
CA LEU A 342 6.58 -19.21 -23.20
C LEU A 342 6.94 -17.72 -23.20
N VAL A 343 7.09 -17.12 -22.04
CA VAL A 343 7.45 -15.71 -21.91
C VAL A 343 8.54 -15.56 -20.86
N GLY A 344 9.63 -14.90 -21.24
CA GLY A 344 10.62 -14.38 -20.28
C GLY A 344 10.41 -12.88 -20.12
N TYR A 345 10.50 -12.37 -18.90
CA TYR A 345 10.33 -10.95 -18.62
C TYR A 345 11.39 -10.39 -17.68
N PHE A 346 11.64 -9.10 -17.85
CA PHE A 346 12.47 -8.28 -16.96
C PHE A 346 11.70 -6.99 -16.66
N ASN A 347 11.53 -6.69 -15.38
CA ASN A 347 10.88 -5.49 -14.88
C ASN A 347 11.80 -4.79 -13.89
N ARG A 348 11.99 -3.49 -14.08
CA ARG A 348 12.76 -2.63 -13.18
C ARG A 348 11.90 -1.44 -12.79
N THR A 349 11.53 -1.36 -11.51
CA THR A 349 10.91 -0.19 -10.93
C THR A 349 12.00 0.74 -10.43
N LYS A 350 12.12 1.91 -11.03
CA LYS A 350 13.01 2.99 -10.60
C LYS A 350 12.25 4.01 -9.78
N LEU A 351 12.92 4.61 -8.81
CA LEU A 351 12.38 5.71 -8.01
C LEU A 351 11.03 5.38 -7.35
N PRO A 352 10.83 4.21 -6.72
CA PRO A 352 9.60 3.94 -5.98
C PRO A 352 9.43 5.01 -4.90
N TYR A 353 8.18 5.38 -4.61
CA TYR A 353 7.90 6.36 -3.56
C TYR A 353 8.10 5.75 -2.18
N LYS A 354 8.70 6.51 -1.29
CA LYS A 354 8.90 6.20 0.12
C LYS A 354 8.80 7.47 0.97
N TYR A 355 8.86 7.31 2.27
CA TYR A 355 9.05 8.41 3.22
C TYR A 355 10.42 8.27 3.85
N ALA A 356 11.20 9.35 3.84
CA ALA A 356 12.48 9.45 4.52
C ALA A 356 12.31 10.30 5.79
N SER A 357 12.88 9.83 6.89
CA SER A 357 12.88 10.57 8.17
C SER A 357 14.27 11.05 8.48
N THR A 358 14.38 12.28 8.95
CA THR A 358 15.60 12.87 9.49
C THR A 358 15.34 13.37 10.91
N TYR A 359 16.38 13.60 11.65
CA TYR A 359 16.30 14.17 13.00
C TYR A 359 17.21 15.39 13.09
N THR A 360 16.78 16.40 13.85
CA THR A 360 17.57 17.58 14.14
C THR A 360 17.55 17.83 15.65
N PRO A 361 18.66 18.30 16.24
CA PRO A 361 18.68 18.69 17.64
C PRO A 361 17.67 19.80 17.94
N PHE A 362 17.04 19.71 19.08
CA PHE A 362 16.04 20.67 19.54
C PHE A 362 16.22 20.91 21.03
N SER A 363 16.39 22.17 21.41
CA SER A 363 16.51 22.59 22.82
C SER A 363 15.19 23.22 23.27
N TYR A 364 14.77 22.89 24.49
CA TYR A 364 13.54 23.41 25.08
C TYR A 364 13.67 23.54 26.59
N ASP A 365 12.89 24.44 27.20
CA ASP A 365 12.89 24.64 28.61
C ASP A 365 11.86 23.74 29.29
N VAL A 366 12.30 23.04 30.33
CA VAL A 366 11.45 22.27 31.26
C VAL A 366 11.31 23.08 32.54
N LEU A 367 10.09 23.32 32.93
CA LEU A 367 9.79 24.03 34.19
C LEU A 367 9.82 23.04 35.34
N GLN A 368 10.42 23.48 36.44
CA GLN A 368 10.47 22.74 37.69
C GLN A 368 9.79 23.52 38.80
N LEU A 369 9.43 22.83 39.86
CA LEU A 369 8.94 23.48 41.09
C LEU A 369 10.08 24.24 41.75
N PRO A 370 9.87 25.51 42.22
CA PRO A 370 10.88 26.23 42.95
C PRO A 370 11.27 25.53 44.25
N ASP A 371 12.52 25.70 44.67
CA ASP A 371 13.00 25.13 45.93
C ASP A 371 12.14 25.60 47.09
N GLY A 372 11.72 24.63 47.92
CA GLY A 372 10.86 24.91 49.07
C GLY A 372 9.38 25.16 48.73
N PHE A 373 8.98 25.07 47.45
CA PHE A 373 7.58 25.19 47.09
C PHE A 373 6.79 23.97 47.60
N THR A 374 5.75 24.25 48.37
CA THR A 374 4.84 23.22 48.88
C THR A 374 3.58 23.22 48.01
N MET A 375 3.31 22.07 47.39
CA MET A 375 2.12 21.92 46.56
C MET A 375 0.85 22.05 47.42
N PRO A 376 -0.11 22.89 47.03
CA PRO A 376 -1.40 22.99 47.70
C PRO A 376 -2.17 21.67 47.69
N THR A 377 -3.08 21.49 48.63
CA THR A 377 -3.94 20.30 48.74
C THR A 377 -4.91 20.20 47.54
N ASN A 378 -5.41 21.33 47.05
CA ASN A 378 -6.30 21.44 45.87
C ASN A 378 -5.66 22.42 44.87
N PRO A 379 -4.62 22.02 44.13
CA PRO A 379 -3.95 22.91 43.23
C PRO A 379 -4.81 23.23 42.01
N GLN A 380 -4.86 24.51 41.66
CA GLN A 380 -5.26 24.97 40.34
C GLN A 380 -4.02 25.32 39.55
N ILE A 381 -3.95 24.85 38.33
CA ILE A 381 -2.82 25.03 37.41
C ILE A 381 -3.30 25.80 36.20
N ASN A 382 -2.53 26.81 35.81
CA ASN A 382 -2.76 27.54 34.56
C ASN A 382 -1.44 27.68 33.81
N VAL A 383 -1.53 27.80 32.49
CA VAL A 383 -0.38 27.98 31.61
C VAL A 383 -0.61 29.20 30.72
N ASP A 384 0.42 30.01 30.58
CA ASP A 384 0.45 31.03 29.52
C ASP A 384 0.79 30.34 28.19
N ASN A 385 -0.14 30.37 27.26
CA ASN A 385 -0.02 29.65 25.98
C ASN A 385 1.13 30.16 25.09
N GLN A 386 1.61 31.39 25.30
CA GLN A 386 2.68 31.98 24.51
C GLN A 386 4.06 31.76 25.13
N THR A 387 4.16 31.96 26.43
CA THR A 387 5.47 31.91 27.14
C THR A 387 5.77 30.55 27.77
N GLY A 388 4.74 29.70 27.93
CA GLY A 388 4.84 28.40 28.60
C GLY A 388 4.97 28.54 30.13
N MET A 389 4.86 29.75 30.68
CA MET A 389 4.91 29.95 32.15
C MET A 389 3.73 29.27 32.82
N VAL A 390 4.03 28.45 33.80
CA VAL A 390 3.04 27.73 34.60
C VAL A 390 2.82 28.47 35.92
N TYR A 391 1.56 28.60 36.30
CA TYR A 391 1.14 29.23 37.54
C TYR A 391 0.35 28.22 38.36
N ILE A 392 0.65 28.14 39.66
CA ILE A 392 -0.05 27.24 40.58
C ILE A 392 -0.62 28.08 41.74
N ARG A 393 -1.85 27.79 42.14
CA ARG A 393 -2.47 28.34 43.35
C ARG A 393 -3.25 27.31 44.13
N ASP A 394 -3.45 27.55 45.44
CA ASP A 394 -4.49 26.82 46.17
C ASP A 394 -5.87 27.28 45.74
N ASN A 395 -6.83 26.38 45.65
CA ASN A 395 -8.20 26.70 45.28
C ASN A 395 -8.86 27.74 46.24
N ALA A 396 -8.42 27.75 47.49
CA ALA A 396 -8.84 28.73 48.51
C ALA A 396 -8.10 30.07 48.43
N SER A 397 -7.06 30.20 47.63
CA SER A 397 -6.20 31.39 47.49
C SER A 397 -6.48 32.16 46.21
N SER A 398 -6.43 33.48 46.27
CA SER A 398 -6.45 34.34 45.07
C SER A 398 -5.06 34.56 44.44
N TYR A 399 -4.00 34.12 45.12
CA TYR A 399 -2.62 34.37 44.69
C TYR A 399 -2.07 33.23 43.83
N TRP A 400 -1.54 33.56 42.66
CA TRP A 400 -0.88 32.62 41.73
C TRP A 400 0.65 32.68 41.90
N THR A 401 1.27 31.54 42.14
CA THR A 401 2.73 31.42 42.21
C THR A 401 3.27 30.94 40.87
N PRO A 402 4.19 31.70 40.23
CA PRO A 402 4.82 31.23 38.99
C PRO A 402 5.83 30.11 39.25
N MET A 403 5.89 29.15 38.32
CA MET A 403 6.93 28.11 38.27
C MET A 403 8.04 28.63 37.36
N ASP A 404 8.97 29.39 37.91
CA ASP A 404 9.97 30.14 37.14
C ASP A 404 11.35 29.46 37.09
N VAL A 405 11.53 28.30 37.75
CA VAL A 405 12.75 27.52 37.65
C VAL A 405 12.78 26.77 36.32
N LYS A 406 13.70 27.17 35.45
CA LYS A 406 13.87 26.58 34.09
C LYS A 406 15.15 25.75 34.04
N VAL A 407 15.02 24.56 33.45
CA VAL A 407 16.15 23.73 33.09
C VAL A 407 16.05 23.47 31.59
N THR A 408 17.08 23.89 30.84
CA THR A 408 17.12 23.62 29.41
C THR A 408 17.48 22.14 29.19
N ASP A 409 16.60 21.44 28.49
CA ASP A 409 16.81 20.06 28.03
C ASP A 409 16.99 20.04 26.50
N GLN A 410 17.58 18.98 26.02
CA GLN A 410 17.84 18.78 24.59
C GLN A 410 17.32 17.42 24.15
N THR A 411 16.72 17.39 22.97
CA THR A 411 16.22 16.18 22.32
C THR A 411 16.44 16.25 20.82
N PHE A 412 16.08 15.20 20.12
CA PHE A 412 16.01 15.21 18.66
C PHE A 412 14.56 15.22 18.20
N VAL A 413 14.24 16.10 17.28
CA VAL A 413 12.92 16.17 16.67
C VAL A 413 12.95 15.57 15.28
N LYS A 414 11.99 14.68 15.03
CA LYS A 414 11.83 13.99 13.76
C LYS A 414 11.20 14.90 12.72
N SER A 415 11.72 14.87 11.51
CA SER A 415 11.07 15.41 10.31
C SER A 415 10.96 14.30 9.27
N THR A 416 9.86 14.27 8.54
CA THR A 416 9.61 13.25 7.50
C THR A 416 9.28 13.95 6.19
N SER A 417 9.79 13.44 5.08
CA SER A 417 9.48 13.92 3.74
C SER A 417 9.24 12.78 2.77
N PRO A 418 8.39 12.96 1.76
CA PRO A 418 8.33 12.04 0.63
C PRO A 418 9.67 12.02 -0.11
N ASP A 419 10.10 10.85 -0.54
CA ASP A 419 11.36 10.66 -1.26
C ASP A 419 11.23 9.52 -2.29
N ASN A 420 12.25 9.34 -3.11
CA ASN A 420 12.37 8.23 -4.03
C ASN A 420 13.33 7.17 -3.48
N GLY A 421 12.85 5.94 -3.44
CA GLY A 421 13.65 4.77 -3.04
C GLY A 421 14.53 4.23 -4.17
N MET A 422 15.26 3.17 -3.87
CA MET A 422 16.14 2.47 -4.79
C MET A 422 15.36 1.49 -5.69
N ASP A 423 16.03 1.03 -6.72
CA ASP A 423 15.42 0.20 -7.75
C ASP A 423 14.96 -1.18 -7.23
N VAL A 424 13.80 -1.60 -7.69
CA VAL A 424 13.27 -2.95 -7.49
C VAL A 424 13.34 -3.71 -8.81
N ILE A 425 14.04 -4.84 -8.82
CA ILE A 425 14.22 -5.69 -10.00
C ILE A 425 13.36 -6.94 -9.84
N ARG A 426 12.57 -7.24 -10.87
CA ARG A 426 11.81 -8.48 -11.02
C ARG A 426 12.13 -9.08 -12.37
N ARG A 427 12.36 -10.39 -12.41
CA ARG A 427 12.52 -11.16 -13.63
C ARG A 427 11.91 -12.53 -13.45
N GLY A 428 11.48 -13.11 -14.55
CA GLY A 428 10.87 -14.42 -14.46
C GLY A 428 10.58 -15.00 -15.83
N ALA A 429 9.96 -16.18 -15.78
CA ALA A 429 9.49 -16.89 -16.95
C ALA A 429 8.09 -17.44 -16.66
N GLU A 430 7.23 -17.39 -17.66
CA GLU A 430 5.87 -17.90 -17.60
C GLU A 430 5.66 -18.90 -18.74
N MET A 431 4.93 -19.95 -18.46
CA MET A 431 4.55 -20.96 -19.44
C MET A 431 3.05 -21.21 -19.35
N ILE A 432 2.41 -21.26 -20.51
CA ILE A 432 1.02 -21.72 -20.66
C ILE A 432 0.98 -22.79 -21.73
N VAL A 433 0.38 -23.93 -21.41
CA VAL A 433 0.12 -25.01 -22.36
C VAL A 433 -1.36 -25.35 -22.35
N ASP A 434 -2.02 -25.10 -23.46
CA ASP A 434 -3.41 -25.50 -23.72
C ASP A 434 -3.40 -26.77 -24.60
N PHE A 435 -3.86 -27.87 -24.07
CA PHE A 435 -3.98 -29.13 -24.81
C PHE A 435 -5.30 -29.20 -25.58
N PRO A 436 -5.37 -29.94 -26.67
CA PRO A 436 -6.64 -30.20 -27.33
C PRO A 436 -7.60 -30.99 -26.42
N GLU A 437 -8.88 -30.87 -26.69
CA GLU A 437 -9.89 -31.67 -26.00
C GLU A 437 -9.68 -33.18 -26.30
N ILE A 438 -9.60 -33.97 -25.25
CA ILE A 438 -9.61 -35.42 -25.31
C ILE A 438 -11.05 -35.86 -25.53
N THR A 439 -11.39 -36.13 -26.77
CA THR A 439 -12.77 -36.35 -27.23
C THR A 439 -13.54 -37.42 -26.44
N PRO A 440 -13.00 -38.60 -26.08
CA PRO A 440 -13.75 -39.62 -25.34
C PRO A 440 -14.28 -39.16 -24.01
N ILE A 441 -13.48 -38.36 -23.28
CA ILE A 441 -13.83 -37.83 -21.96
C ILE A 441 -14.27 -36.35 -22.00
N ARG A 442 -14.27 -35.73 -23.18
CA ARG A 442 -14.64 -34.33 -23.42
C ARG A 442 -13.95 -33.35 -22.48
N THR A 443 -12.69 -33.63 -22.20
CA THR A 443 -11.88 -32.88 -21.23
C THR A 443 -10.72 -32.20 -21.92
N GLN A 444 -10.58 -30.91 -21.68
CA GLN A 444 -9.44 -30.09 -22.07
C GLN A 444 -8.57 -29.83 -20.85
N PHE A 445 -7.26 -30.03 -21.00
CA PHE A 445 -6.29 -29.69 -19.99
C PHE A 445 -5.58 -28.38 -20.34
N ARG A 446 -5.28 -27.60 -19.31
CA ARG A 446 -4.39 -26.44 -19.36
C ARG A 446 -3.38 -26.55 -18.22
N VAL A 447 -2.12 -26.33 -18.53
CA VAL A 447 -1.04 -26.20 -17.57
C VAL A 447 -0.50 -24.78 -17.64
N ASP A 448 -0.39 -24.11 -16.52
CA ASP A 448 0.27 -22.82 -16.41
C ASP A 448 1.29 -22.84 -15.28
N ALA A 449 2.45 -22.25 -15.51
CA ALA A 449 3.52 -22.14 -14.52
C ALA A 449 4.18 -20.77 -14.62
N ALA A 450 4.57 -20.22 -13.46
CA ALA A 450 5.26 -18.95 -13.36
C ALA A 450 6.42 -19.04 -12.36
N TYR A 451 7.62 -18.74 -12.83
CA TYR A 451 8.79 -18.53 -11.99
C TYR A 451 9.06 -17.04 -11.87
N THR A 452 9.17 -16.55 -10.65
CA THR A 452 9.46 -15.14 -10.37
C THR A 452 10.68 -15.02 -9.44
N TYR A 453 11.60 -14.16 -9.82
CA TYR A 453 12.71 -13.70 -9.00
C TYR A 453 12.56 -12.20 -8.76
N THR A 454 12.61 -11.80 -7.49
CA THR A 454 12.61 -10.37 -7.11
C THR A 454 13.82 -10.08 -6.24
N LYS A 455 14.50 -8.99 -6.53
CA LYS A 455 15.59 -8.46 -5.70
C LYS A 455 15.43 -6.94 -5.59
N TYR A 456 15.50 -6.46 -4.37
CA TYR A 456 15.72 -5.04 -4.11
C TYR A 456 16.76 -4.87 -3.01
N ILE A 457 17.49 -3.76 -3.06
CA ILE A 457 18.37 -3.26 -2.01
C ILE A 457 18.10 -1.76 -1.93
N ASP A 458 17.78 -1.26 -0.76
CA ASP A 458 17.67 0.17 -0.51
C ASP A 458 18.94 0.65 0.21
N ASN A 459 19.79 1.38 -0.50
CA ASN A 459 21.00 1.99 0.05
C ASN A 459 20.74 3.36 0.70
N SER A 460 19.49 3.75 0.89
CA SER A 460 19.19 4.94 1.65
C SER A 460 19.40 4.69 3.14
N LEU A 461 19.78 5.74 3.82
CA LEU A 461 19.99 5.70 5.26
C LEU A 461 18.68 6.00 5.97
N SER A 462 18.43 5.33 7.06
CA SER A 462 17.32 5.63 7.98
C SER A 462 17.86 6.05 9.34
N TYR A 463 17.20 7.04 9.91
CA TYR A 463 17.55 7.61 11.20
C TYR A 463 16.65 7.03 12.27
N TYR A 464 17.20 6.67 13.40
CA TYR A 464 16.46 6.17 14.54
C TYR A 464 16.94 6.82 15.82
N TYR A 465 16.02 7.50 16.49
CA TYR A 465 16.20 8.05 17.82
C TYR A 465 15.37 7.26 18.82
N GLN A 466 16.03 6.74 19.82
CA GLN A 466 15.39 5.99 20.89
C GLN A 466 15.02 6.94 22.03
N ASN A 467 13.79 7.46 21.98
CA ASN A 467 13.28 8.34 23.00
C ASN A 467 12.76 7.55 24.21
N GLY A 468 13.08 8.02 25.42
CA GLY A 468 12.47 7.52 26.67
C GLY A 468 13.05 6.22 27.24
N TRP A 469 14.17 5.74 26.72
CA TRP A 469 14.85 4.58 27.31
C TRP A 469 15.88 5.03 28.35
N SER A 470 15.76 4.59 29.59
CA SER A 470 16.77 4.84 30.60
C SER A 470 17.73 3.65 30.69
N HIS A 471 18.98 3.87 30.37
CA HIS A 471 20.02 2.91 30.71
C HIS A 471 20.36 3.05 32.20
N THR A 472 20.37 1.98 32.97
CA THR A 472 20.57 1.99 34.41
C THR A 472 21.91 2.62 34.87
N SER A 473 22.93 2.62 33.98
CA SER A 473 24.23 3.27 34.20
C SER A 473 24.26 4.75 33.77
N LEU A 474 23.26 5.22 33.03
CA LEU A 474 23.14 6.59 32.54
C LEU A 474 21.89 7.27 33.13
N ALA A 475 21.55 6.96 34.36
CA ALA A 475 20.37 7.48 35.04
C ALA A 475 20.23 9.00 34.82
N ASN A 476 19.09 9.42 34.28
CA ASN A 476 18.68 10.82 34.02
C ASN A 476 19.35 11.52 32.82
N ARG A 477 19.91 10.84 31.86
CA ARG A 477 20.31 11.47 30.59
C ARG A 477 19.38 11.05 29.45
N SER A 478 18.84 12.03 28.75
CA SER A 478 18.26 11.83 27.43
C SER A 478 19.35 11.28 26.51
N TYR A 479 18.98 10.35 25.62
CA TYR A 479 19.96 9.85 24.65
C TYR A 479 20.47 10.99 23.78
N GLN A 480 21.80 11.09 23.66
CA GLN A 480 22.49 12.19 23.01
C GLN A 480 22.80 11.91 21.53
N TYR A 481 22.38 10.76 21.02
CA TYR A 481 22.74 10.34 19.67
C TYR A 481 21.56 9.74 18.91
N VAL A 482 21.48 10.03 17.62
CA VAL A 482 20.59 9.38 16.67
C VAL A 482 21.40 8.39 15.84
N GLY A 483 21.04 7.12 15.86
CA GLY A 483 21.66 6.12 15.01
C GLY A 483 21.22 6.26 13.54
N ILE A 484 22.16 6.12 12.62
CA ILE A 484 21.94 6.17 11.17
C ILE A 484 22.23 4.80 10.60
N TYR A 485 21.24 4.12 10.03
CA TYR A 485 21.31 2.72 9.64
C TYR A 485 21.12 2.53 8.14
N ALA A 486 21.71 1.47 7.63
CA ALA A 486 21.60 1.04 6.24
C ALA A 486 20.40 0.08 6.01
N ASN A 487 19.28 0.29 6.71
CA ASN A 487 18.13 -0.58 6.61
C ASN A 487 16.93 0.07 5.90
N GLY A 488 17.20 1.01 5.01
CA GLY A 488 16.17 1.75 4.30
C GLY A 488 15.31 2.57 5.27
N ASP A 489 14.03 2.70 4.95
CA ASP A 489 13.06 3.45 5.76
C ASP A 489 12.24 2.54 6.71
N ASN A 490 12.49 1.24 6.70
CA ASN A 490 11.77 0.29 7.54
C ASN A 490 12.60 -0.19 8.73
N LEU A 491 12.50 0.52 9.83
CA LEU A 491 13.20 0.23 11.08
C LEU A 491 12.76 -1.08 11.74
N SER A 492 11.59 -1.62 11.40
CA SER A 492 11.08 -2.85 12.00
C SER A 492 11.73 -4.11 11.42
N THR A 493 12.19 -4.06 10.16
CA THR A 493 12.74 -5.24 9.48
C THR A 493 14.24 -5.40 9.62
N THR A 494 14.96 -4.35 10.00
CA THR A 494 16.43 -4.39 10.20
C THR A 494 17.23 -4.78 8.94
N ALA A 495 16.56 -5.03 7.83
CA ALA A 495 17.13 -5.36 6.54
C ALA A 495 16.94 -4.19 5.57
N ASN A 496 17.95 -3.93 4.73
CA ASN A 496 17.82 -2.92 3.67
C ASN A 496 17.45 -3.50 2.30
N GLY A 497 17.15 -4.78 2.25
CA GLY A 497 16.73 -5.41 1.03
C GLY A 497 16.21 -6.83 1.24
N LYS A 498 15.71 -7.40 0.14
CA LYS A 498 15.20 -8.77 0.12
C LYS A 498 15.39 -9.40 -1.25
N ARG A 499 15.65 -10.69 -1.24
CA ARG A 499 15.65 -11.56 -2.42
C ARG A 499 14.56 -12.60 -2.26
N THR A 500 13.74 -12.81 -3.28
CA THR A 500 12.69 -13.82 -3.27
C THR A 500 12.70 -14.65 -4.54
N HIS A 501 12.36 -15.93 -4.42
CA HIS A 501 12.13 -16.85 -5.51
C HIS A 501 10.79 -17.53 -5.30
N SER A 502 9.96 -17.58 -6.32
CA SER A 502 8.73 -18.39 -6.33
C SER A 502 8.58 -19.14 -7.65
N LEU A 503 8.07 -20.35 -7.55
CA LEU A 503 7.61 -21.15 -8.68
C LEU A 503 6.24 -21.69 -8.33
N ASP A 504 5.24 -21.19 -9.02
CA ASP A 504 3.85 -21.64 -8.89
C ASP A 504 3.45 -22.32 -10.20
N ALA A 505 2.72 -23.44 -10.10
CA ALA A 505 2.25 -24.18 -11.25
C ALA A 505 0.81 -24.66 -11.00
N ASN A 506 0.01 -24.66 -12.06
CA ASN A 506 -1.39 -25.04 -11.97
C ASN A 506 -1.77 -25.97 -13.12
N ILE A 507 -2.67 -26.89 -12.83
CA ILE A 507 -3.29 -27.77 -13.82
C ILE A 507 -4.79 -27.56 -13.77
N THR A 508 -5.39 -27.17 -14.88
CA THR A 508 -6.84 -27.00 -15.00
C THR A 508 -7.38 -28.05 -15.96
N ALA A 509 -8.39 -28.79 -15.52
CA ALA A 509 -9.16 -29.74 -16.34
C ALA A 509 -10.58 -29.19 -16.52
N ILE A 510 -11.02 -29.03 -17.78
CA ILE A 510 -12.36 -28.54 -18.12
C ILE A 510 -13.09 -29.63 -18.89
N THR A 511 -14.08 -30.26 -18.26
CA THR A 511 -14.93 -31.30 -18.85
C THR A 511 -16.28 -30.72 -19.26
N ARG A 512 -16.66 -30.90 -20.52
CA ARG A 512 -17.97 -30.45 -21.06
C ARG A 512 -18.84 -31.64 -21.35
N ILE A 513 -20.01 -31.71 -20.73
CA ILE A 513 -21.00 -32.78 -20.97
C ILE A 513 -22.26 -32.17 -21.63
N PRO A 514 -22.28 -32.02 -22.98
CA PRO A 514 -23.33 -31.26 -23.64
C PRO A 514 -24.73 -31.87 -23.44
N LYS A 515 -24.86 -33.21 -23.43
CA LYS A 515 -26.15 -33.88 -23.17
C LYS A 515 -26.75 -33.51 -21.81
N ALA A 516 -25.89 -33.28 -20.79
CA ALA A 516 -26.31 -32.86 -19.49
C ALA A 516 -26.28 -31.34 -19.31
N ARG A 517 -25.83 -30.57 -20.31
CA ARG A 517 -25.58 -29.11 -20.20
C ARG A 517 -24.76 -28.78 -18.96
N LEU A 518 -23.67 -29.54 -18.75
CA LEU A 518 -22.85 -29.48 -17.57
C LEU A 518 -21.39 -29.17 -17.94
N ILE A 519 -20.77 -28.23 -17.23
CA ILE A 519 -19.34 -27.90 -17.35
C ILE A 519 -18.72 -28.08 -15.97
N ILE A 520 -17.68 -28.89 -15.90
CA ILE A 520 -16.90 -29.14 -14.68
C ILE A 520 -15.50 -28.59 -14.93
N SER A 521 -15.03 -27.68 -14.11
CA SER A 521 -13.67 -27.16 -14.12
C SER A 521 -13.01 -27.50 -12.80
N CYS A 522 -11.94 -28.27 -12.83
CA CYS A 522 -11.12 -28.58 -11.66
C CYS A 522 -9.74 -27.94 -11.86
N ARG A 523 -9.24 -27.23 -10.88
CA ARG A 523 -7.92 -26.59 -10.88
C ARG A 523 -7.13 -27.06 -9.68
N LEU A 524 -6.00 -27.71 -9.93
CA LEU A 524 -4.97 -28.01 -8.94
C LEU A 524 -3.97 -26.87 -8.95
N GLU A 525 -3.72 -26.27 -7.81
CA GLU A 525 -2.74 -25.21 -7.59
C GLU A 525 -1.59 -25.73 -6.77
N ALA A 526 -0.36 -25.47 -7.19
CA ALA A 526 0.85 -25.90 -6.56
C ALA A 526 1.82 -24.73 -6.38
N SER A 527 2.27 -24.48 -5.16
CA SER A 527 3.44 -23.65 -4.90
C SER A 527 4.63 -24.57 -4.69
N LEU A 528 5.51 -24.64 -5.71
CA LEU A 528 6.62 -25.61 -5.78
C LEU A 528 7.90 -25.05 -5.16
N VAL A 529 8.10 -23.74 -5.27
CA VAL A 529 9.24 -23.05 -4.68
C VAL A 529 8.75 -21.76 -4.03
N LYS A 530 9.08 -21.57 -2.77
CA LYS A 530 8.85 -20.32 -2.05
C LYS A 530 10.06 -20.07 -1.16
N ARG A 531 10.97 -19.23 -1.62
CA ARG A 531 12.22 -18.91 -0.92
C ARG A 531 12.41 -17.42 -0.79
N SER A 532 12.99 -16.98 0.32
CA SER A 532 13.34 -15.59 0.55
C SER A 532 14.58 -15.46 1.41
N GLN A 533 15.28 -14.33 1.27
CA GLN A 533 16.43 -13.98 2.10
C GLN A 533 16.46 -12.46 2.28
N ASN A 534 16.59 -12.02 3.50
CA ASN A 534 16.84 -10.62 3.81
C ASN A 534 18.28 -10.25 3.48
N ILE A 535 18.50 -9.00 3.09
CA ILE A 535 19.80 -8.46 2.73
C ILE A 535 20.13 -7.33 3.71
N SER A 536 21.38 -7.29 4.18
CA SER A 536 21.94 -6.20 4.98
C SER A 536 23.24 -5.79 4.35
N GLU A 537 23.20 -4.80 3.45
CA GLU A 537 24.38 -4.33 2.72
C GLU A 537 24.29 -2.83 2.49
N TYR A 538 25.36 -2.12 2.75
CA TYR A 538 25.50 -0.71 2.41
C TYR A 538 26.91 -0.45 1.87
N GLN A 539 27.01 0.07 0.64
CA GLN A 539 28.28 0.35 -0.04
C GLN A 539 29.25 -0.85 -0.04
N GLY A 540 28.72 -2.06 -0.23
CA GLY A 540 29.50 -3.29 -0.27
C GLY A 540 29.97 -3.83 1.08
N LYS A 541 29.48 -3.27 2.19
CA LYS A 541 29.75 -3.74 3.55
C LYS A 541 28.47 -4.23 4.22
N GLU A 542 28.59 -5.27 5.03
CA GLU A 542 27.53 -5.77 5.88
C GLU A 542 27.50 -5.00 7.21
N TYR A 543 26.30 -4.71 7.68
CA TYR A 543 26.05 -4.00 8.95
C TYR A 543 25.15 -4.80 9.90
N ALA A 544 24.89 -6.07 9.59
CA ALA A 544 24.20 -6.98 10.46
C ALA A 544 25.02 -8.23 10.72
N PHE A 545 25.19 -8.60 11.97
CA PHE A 545 26.07 -9.67 12.41
C PHE A 545 25.32 -10.60 13.35
N ASN A 546 25.50 -11.93 13.15
CA ASN A 546 25.04 -12.90 14.12
C ASN A 546 25.97 -12.92 15.33
N VAL A 547 25.41 -12.75 16.50
CA VAL A 547 26.13 -12.76 17.77
C VAL A 547 25.61 -13.90 18.63
N SER A 548 26.53 -14.66 19.23
CA SER A 548 26.23 -15.67 20.22
C SER A 548 26.70 -15.19 21.58
N GLU A 549 25.80 -15.07 22.55
CA GLU A 549 26.11 -14.70 23.93
C GLU A 549 26.05 -15.91 24.85
N SER A 550 27.02 -16.03 25.74
CA SER A 550 27.10 -17.12 26.72
C SER A 550 26.17 -16.94 27.93
N SER A 551 25.55 -15.75 28.09
CA SER A 551 24.64 -15.47 29.18
C SER A 551 23.27 -15.11 28.62
N ASN A 552 22.29 -15.92 28.96
CA ASN A 552 20.91 -15.77 28.58
C ASN A 552 20.23 -14.67 29.39
N THR A 553 20.18 -13.47 28.84
CA THR A 553 19.30 -12.43 29.36
C THR A 553 18.49 -11.86 28.23
N GLN A 554 17.26 -12.32 28.07
CA GLN A 554 16.23 -11.78 27.22
C GLN A 554 15.99 -12.45 25.89
N THR A 555 15.31 -13.50 25.95
CA THR A 555 14.45 -13.86 24.83
C THR A 555 13.05 -14.06 25.36
N GLY A 556 12.16 -13.14 25.06
CA GLY A 556 10.74 -13.38 25.24
C GLY A 556 10.34 -14.57 24.40
N GLY A 557 10.18 -15.72 25.06
CA GLY A 557 9.39 -16.86 24.69
C GLY A 557 9.46 -17.39 23.26
N SER A 558 10.58 -17.41 22.58
CA SER A 558 10.60 -17.90 21.23
C SER A 558 11.55 -19.06 21.01
N ILE A 559 11.28 -19.80 20.01
CA ILE A 559 11.88 -20.90 19.29
C ILE A 559 13.40 -20.79 19.05
N TYR A 560 14.09 -19.84 19.65
CA TYR A 560 15.52 -19.60 19.48
C TYR A 560 16.29 -20.38 20.52
N ASP A 561 17.51 -20.74 20.18
CA ASP A 561 18.44 -21.39 21.11
C ASP A 561 18.78 -20.54 22.34
N GLY A 562 18.21 -19.35 22.44
CA GLY A 562 18.31 -18.42 23.55
C GLY A 562 19.63 -17.67 23.67
N ASN A 563 20.63 -18.05 22.88
CA ASN A 563 21.99 -17.56 22.98
C ASN A 563 22.47 -16.78 21.76
N SER A 564 21.66 -16.71 20.71
CA SER A 564 22.04 -16.07 19.45
C SER A 564 21.05 -14.98 19.07
N TYR A 565 21.55 -13.85 18.59
CA TYR A 565 20.77 -12.76 18.06
C TYR A 565 21.49 -12.10 16.88
N THR A 566 20.77 -11.31 16.10
CA THR A 566 21.37 -10.46 15.08
C THR A 566 21.61 -9.07 15.65
N ALA A 567 22.86 -8.63 15.69
CA ALA A 567 23.24 -7.25 16.01
C ALA A 567 23.28 -6.43 14.73
N ILE A 568 22.66 -5.25 14.74
CA ILE A 568 22.66 -4.31 13.63
C ILE A 568 23.35 -3.04 14.06
N TRP A 569 24.46 -2.76 13.42
CA TRP A 569 25.25 -1.58 13.68
C TRP A 569 24.73 -0.41 12.85
N PRO A 570 24.74 0.81 13.41
CA PRO A 570 24.59 1.98 12.57
C PRO A 570 25.78 2.16 11.64
N VAL A 571 25.58 2.81 10.52
CA VAL A 571 26.64 3.27 9.61
C VAL A 571 27.36 4.48 10.20
N ALA A 572 26.56 5.32 10.88
CA ALA A 572 26.98 6.56 11.49
C ALA A 572 26.02 6.91 12.65
N TYR A 573 26.35 7.93 13.41
CA TYR A 573 25.45 8.54 14.38
C TYR A 573 25.52 10.06 14.31
N LEU A 574 24.43 10.72 14.71
CA LEU A 574 24.28 12.16 14.80
C LEU A 574 24.31 12.57 16.28
N ASP A 575 25.09 13.58 16.62
CA ASP A 575 25.14 14.14 17.96
C ASP A 575 24.24 15.39 18.14
N LEU A 576 24.18 15.93 19.34
CA LEU A 576 23.40 17.12 19.66
C LEU A 576 23.92 18.43 19.03
N ASN A 577 25.13 18.44 18.49
CA ASN A 577 25.67 19.55 17.70
C ASN A 577 25.28 19.45 16.22
N ASN A 578 24.49 18.44 15.86
CA ASN A 578 24.11 18.11 14.47
C ASN A 578 25.31 17.68 13.62
N GLU A 579 26.35 17.10 14.26
CA GLU A 579 27.51 16.55 13.58
C GLU A 579 27.34 15.03 13.38
N MET A 580 27.70 14.56 12.19
CA MET A 580 27.61 13.15 11.84
C MET A 580 28.96 12.47 12.01
N HIS A 581 29.01 11.42 12.82
CA HIS A 581 30.19 10.64 13.12
C HIS A 581 30.07 9.22 12.57
N PRO A 582 31.15 8.62 12.01
CA PRO A 582 31.14 7.23 11.61
C PRO A 582 31.03 6.31 12.84
N PHE A 583 30.27 5.23 12.71
CA PHE A 583 30.17 4.20 13.75
C PHE A 583 31.15 3.07 13.42
N THR A 584 32.10 2.83 14.30
CA THR A 584 33.17 1.83 14.11
C THR A 584 33.17 0.80 15.24
N SER A 585 34.12 -0.14 15.20
CA SER A 585 34.33 -1.09 16.28
C SER A 585 34.72 -0.42 17.63
N ALA A 586 35.27 0.79 17.58
CA ALA A 586 35.60 1.54 18.81
C ALA A 586 34.33 2.01 19.51
N GLU A 587 33.38 2.58 18.77
CA GLU A 587 32.08 2.97 19.30
C GLU A 587 31.29 1.73 19.75
N ALA A 588 31.34 0.64 19.01
CA ALA A 588 30.66 -0.61 19.36
C ALA A 588 31.17 -1.22 20.69
N ALA A 589 32.44 -1.01 21.02
CA ALA A 589 33.05 -1.45 22.28
C ALA A 589 32.76 -0.50 23.47
N ASN A 590 32.32 0.74 23.20
CA ASN A 590 32.02 1.72 24.23
C ASN A 590 30.58 1.57 24.74
N PRO A 591 30.37 1.34 26.05
CA PRO A 591 29.05 1.21 26.63
C PRO A 591 28.10 2.40 26.38
N GLU A 592 28.63 3.59 26.17
CA GLU A 592 27.88 4.80 25.86
C GLU A 592 27.05 4.66 24.58
N PHE A 593 27.57 3.96 23.57
CA PHE A 593 26.91 3.75 22.28
C PHE A 593 26.15 2.41 22.18
N SER A 594 26.13 1.61 23.23
CA SER A 594 25.56 0.26 23.23
C SER A 594 24.08 0.24 22.78
N TYR A 595 23.32 1.28 23.11
CA TYR A 595 21.91 1.40 22.73
C TYR A 595 21.71 1.71 21.22
N LEU A 596 22.74 2.16 20.54
CA LEU A 596 22.71 2.33 19.08
C LEU A 596 22.84 1.00 18.35
N ILE A 597 23.35 -0.04 18.99
CA ILE A 597 23.39 -1.38 18.40
C ILE A 597 22.00 -2.00 18.58
N ARG A 598 21.26 -2.11 17.48
CA ARG A 598 19.94 -2.74 17.51
C ARG A 598 20.07 -4.25 17.56
N LYS A 599 19.25 -4.88 18.37
CA LYS A 599 19.22 -6.33 18.50
C LYS A 599 17.91 -6.87 17.96
N SER A 600 18.00 -7.83 17.02
CA SER A 600 16.88 -8.66 16.64
C SER A 600 17.01 -9.99 17.38
N GLY A 601 15.99 -10.38 18.14
CA GLY A 601 15.97 -11.67 18.85
C GLY A 601 16.02 -12.91 17.95
N ASN A 602 16.34 -12.74 16.66
CA ASN A 602 16.29 -13.77 15.65
C ASN A 602 17.62 -13.91 14.90
N ALA A 603 18.42 -14.89 15.27
CA ALA A 603 19.67 -15.22 14.58
C ALA A 603 19.46 -15.61 13.10
N TYR A 604 18.24 -15.94 12.70
CA TYR A 604 17.91 -16.35 11.33
C TYR A 604 17.44 -15.17 10.46
N THR A 605 17.49 -13.93 10.92
CA THR A 605 16.96 -12.76 10.20
C THR A 605 17.52 -12.65 8.78
N PHE A 606 18.79 -13.00 8.56
CA PHE A 606 19.46 -12.95 7.25
C PHE A 606 19.73 -14.34 6.65
N ALA A 607 19.26 -15.40 7.27
CA ALA A 607 19.34 -16.73 6.70
C ALA A 607 18.43 -16.86 5.48
N ALA A 608 18.85 -17.67 4.51
CA ALA A 608 17.96 -18.07 3.43
C ALA A 608 16.84 -18.93 4.00
N ASP A 609 15.60 -18.49 3.84
CA ASP A 609 14.41 -19.21 4.26
C ASP A 609 13.64 -19.76 3.06
N GLY A 610 12.88 -20.82 3.29
CA GLY A 610 12.03 -21.46 2.30
C GLY A 610 11.00 -22.38 2.94
N TYR A 611 10.07 -22.80 2.12
CA TYR A 611 9.00 -23.69 2.54
C TYR A 611 8.89 -24.88 1.58
N ASP A 612 8.48 -26.03 2.11
CA ASP A 612 8.18 -27.19 1.30
C ASP A 612 6.98 -26.94 0.37
N PRO A 613 6.90 -27.64 -0.77
CA PRO A 613 5.77 -27.50 -1.68
C PRO A 613 4.43 -27.78 -1.00
N TYR A 614 3.42 -26.99 -1.37
CA TYR A 614 2.05 -27.18 -0.91
C TYR A 614 1.05 -27.03 -2.07
N PHE A 615 -0.14 -27.63 -1.88
CA PHE A 615 -1.12 -27.78 -2.92
C PHE A 615 -2.52 -27.45 -2.42
N SER A 616 -3.35 -26.92 -3.31
CA SER A 616 -4.79 -26.80 -3.10
C SER A 616 -5.54 -27.13 -4.37
N ALA A 617 -6.82 -27.51 -4.22
CA ALA A 617 -7.64 -27.85 -5.38
C ALA A 617 -8.99 -27.11 -5.32
N ASN A 618 -9.36 -26.53 -6.46
CA ASN A 618 -10.60 -25.77 -6.62
C ASN A 618 -11.47 -26.45 -7.66
N ILE A 619 -12.79 -26.40 -7.48
CA ILE A 619 -13.74 -26.97 -8.45
C ILE A 619 -14.86 -25.97 -8.71
N ASN A 620 -15.24 -25.88 -9.99
CA ASN A 620 -16.41 -25.15 -10.44
C ASN A 620 -17.29 -26.10 -11.26
N ILE A 621 -18.56 -26.19 -10.91
CA ILE A 621 -19.54 -27.01 -11.60
C ILE A 621 -20.66 -26.10 -12.05
N THR A 622 -20.84 -25.92 -13.36
CA THR A 622 -21.90 -25.11 -13.94
C THR A 622 -22.90 -26.01 -14.66
N LYS A 623 -24.16 -25.91 -14.25
CA LYS A 623 -25.32 -26.57 -14.88
C LYS A 623 -26.19 -25.52 -15.55
N GLU A 624 -26.43 -25.67 -16.87
CA GLU A 624 -27.41 -24.88 -17.57
C GLU A 624 -28.77 -25.57 -17.56
N ILE A 625 -29.82 -24.85 -17.20
CA ILE A 625 -31.20 -25.30 -17.11
C ILE A 625 -32.01 -24.51 -18.15
N GLY A 626 -32.33 -25.15 -19.25
CA GLY A 626 -32.86 -24.46 -20.42
C GLY A 626 -31.86 -23.43 -20.94
N ASP A 627 -32.38 -22.38 -21.57
CA ASP A 627 -31.56 -21.31 -22.18
C ASP A 627 -31.45 -20.07 -21.26
N TYR A 628 -32.23 -20.06 -20.18
CA TYR A 628 -32.43 -18.89 -19.34
C TYR A 628 -31.72 -18.96 -17.97
N VAL A 629 -31.45 -20.16 -17.45
CA VAL A 629 -30.93 -20.32 -16.11
C VAL A 629 -29.61 -21.08 -16.12
N SER A 630 -28.61 -20.58 -15.40
CA SER A 630 -27.41 -21.35 -15.08
C SER A 630 -27.12 -21.33 -13.58
N LEU A 631 -26.82 -22.50 -13.04
CA LEU A 631 -26.39 -22.69 -11.66
C LEU A 631 -24.90 -23.06 -11.65
N SER A 632 -24.10 -22.34 -10.88
CA SER A 632 -22.67 -22.61 -10.73
C SER A 632 -22.34 -22.82 -9.25
N LEU A 633 -21.86 -24.02 -8.92
CA LEU A 633 -21.27 -24.33 -7.65
C LEU A 633 -19.76 -24.07 -7.74
N ASN A 634 -19.24 -23.22 -6.87
CA ASN A 634 -17.81 -22.95 -6.74
C ASN A 634 -17.35 -23.48 -5.39
N ALA A 635 -16.27 -24.25 -5.36
CA ALA A 635 -15.63 -24.64 -4.12
C ALA A 635 -14.10 -24.40 -4.23
N ILE A 636 -13.58 -23.63 -3.29
CA ILE A 636 -12.15 -23.32 -3.14
C ILE A 636 -11.59 -24.27 -2.10
N ASN A 637 -10.41 -24.81 -2.39
CA ASN A 637 -9.77 -25.84 -1.55
C ASN A 637 -10.75 -26.94 -1.14
N PHE A 638 -11.48 -27.51 -2.12
CA PHE A 638 -12.53 -28.50 -1.85
C PHE A 638 -11.98 -29.80 -1.21
N THR A 639 -10.69 -30.05 -1.31
CA THR A 639 -9.99 -31.13 -0.62
C THR A 639 -9.74 -30.83 0.85
N ASN A 640 -10.01 -29.58 1.28
CA ASN A 640 -9.69 -29.07 2.61
C ASN A 640 -8.22 -29.33 3.02
N SER A 641 -7.32 -29.26 2.04
CA SER A 641 -5.89 -29.48 2.26
C SER A 641 -5.30 -28.24 2.97
N ARG A 642 -4.92 -28.39 4.22
CA ARG A 642 -4.34 -27.32 5.05
C ARG A 642 -3.04 -27.82 5.71
N PRO A 643 -2.00 -28.10 4.90
CA PRO A 643 -0.72 -28.53 5.46
C PRO A 643 -0.06 -27.39 6.24
N TYR A 644 0.41 -27.69 7.42
CA TYR A 644 1.35 -26.84 8.13
C TYR A 644 2.73 -27.00 7.51
N VAL A 645 3.14 -26.00 6.75
CA VAL A 645 4.43 -26.01 6.04
C VAL A 645 5.47 -25.34 6.90
N LYS A 646 6.61 -26.02 7.13
CA LYS A 646 7.67 -25.51 8.00
C LYS A 646 8.62 -24.59 7.24
N SER A 647 8.99 -23.47 7.89
CA SER A 647 10.12 -22.66 7.48
C SER A 647 11.43 -23.46 7.63
N HIS A 648 12.26 -23.45 6.61
CA HIS A 648 13.55 -24.15 6.64
C HIS A 648 14.55 -23.48 7.58
N ALA A 649 14.45 -22.15 7.75
CA ALA A 649 15.35 -21.41 8.61
C ALA A 649 14.95 -21.46 10.08
N THR A 650 13.65 -21.37 10.39
CA THR A 650 13.17 -21.18 11.76
C THR A 650 12.43 -22.40 12.31
N GLY A 651 12.00 -23.35 11.46
CA GLY A 651 11.15 -24.46 11.83
C GLY A 651 9.70 -24.08 12.19
N VAL A 652 9.36 -22.80 12.14
CA VAL A 652 8.00 -22.30 12.39
C VAL A 652 7.05 -22.76 11.30
N SER A 653 5.90 -23.28 11.70
CA SER A 653 4.89 -23.73 10.76
C SER A 653 3.96 -22.60 10.34
N ALA A 654 3.63 -22.55 9.08
CA ALA A 654 2.69 -21.59 8.49
C ALA A 654 1.64 -22.31 7.63
N LEU A 655 0.46 -21.71 7.53
CA LEU A 655 -0.62 -22.12 6.63
C LEU A 655 -0.67 -21.16 5.45
N PHE A 656 -0.52 -21.69 4.23
CA PHE A 656 -0.60 -20.89 3.00
C PHE A 656 -1.83 -21.20 2.15
N THR A 657 -2.49 -22.33 2.40
CA THR A 657 -3.70 -22.72 1.68
C THR A 657 -4.93 -22.04 2.30
N PRO A 658 -5.89 -21.56 1.48
CA PRO A 658 -7.12 -20.99 2.00
C PRO A 658 -7.97 -22.04 2.71
N ASP A 659 -8.88 -21.57 3.57
CA ASP A 659 -9.92 -22.42 4.13
C ASP A 659 -10.83 -22.97 3.04
N PHE A 660 -11.47 -24.11 3.33
CA PHE A 660 -12.53 -24.60 2.48
C PHE A 660 -13.66 -23.58 2.40
N TYR A 661 -13.97 -23.16 1.18
CA TYR A 661 -15.07 -22.26 0.91
C TYR A 661 -15.90 -22.81 -0.25
N TYR A 662 -17.22 -22.69 -0.16
CA TYR A 662 -18.12 -23.01 -1.25
C TYR A 662 -19.19 -21.93 -1.43
N GLY A 663 -19.67 -21.79 -2.64
CA GLY A 663 -20.71 -20.82 -2.99
C GLY A 663 -21.54 -21.28 -4.19
N LEU A 664 -22.81 -20.93 -4.19
CA LEU A 664 -23.74 -21.20 -5.30
C LEU A 664 -24.10 -19.87 -5.98
N THR A 665 -23.94 -19.82 -7.29
CA THR A 665 -24.36 -18.69 -8.12
C THR A 665 -25.47 -19.11 -9.06
N CYS A 666 -26.62 -18.44 -8.98
CA CYS A 666 -27.70 -18.57 -9.97
C CYS A 666 -27.71 -17.37 -10.89
N ARG A 667 -27.62 -17.60 -12.19
CA ARG A 667 -27.73 -16.56 -13.22
C ARG A 667 -29.00 -16.81 -14.03
N ILE A 668 -29.85 -15.82 -14.14
CA ILE A 668 -31.07 -15.84 -14.94
C ILE A 668 -30.89 -14.84 -16.08
N LYS A 669 -31.14 -15.29 -17.30
CA LYS A 669 -31.18 -14.44 -18.49
C LYS A 669 -32.61 -14.17 -18.86
N PHE A 670 -32.94 -12.95 -19.16
CA PHE A 670 -34.27 -12.52 -19.58
C PHE A 670 -34.31 -12.20 -21.03
#